data_07919079331dfa35b5284a48b70ac840
#
_entry.id   07919079331dfa35b5284a48b70ac840
#
_cell.length_a   1.000
_cell.length_b   1.000
_cell.length_c   1.000
_cell.angle_alpha   90.00
_cell.angle_beta   90.00
_cell.angle_gamma   90.00
#
_symmetry.space_group_name_H-M   'P 1'
#
loop_
_entity.id
_entity.type
_entity.pdbx_description
1 polymer ?
#
loop_
_entity_poly.entity_id
_entity_poly.type
_entity_poly.pdbx_seq_one_letter_code
_entity_poly.pdbx_strand_id
1 'polypeptide(L)'
;MNKKITQLRWLAATLMLVAAMVMPSTAWADTFTPTKPSNGDGSKESPYQIGTAAELYWFAGLVNGDTNVCDYNADTNPTGTQQNKAACAVLTANITVNSGVLKADGSIADNVSSFRSWTPIGNYNNEYTGTFDGQGYTVSGLYFKDTSKEEVGLFGHLGSGGKISNVGVLDSYFEFRMMGGGICGCNYGEINNCSNGGTVIGNTGSGAGGVCGMNYGTIKDCKNTGSVSGSVDDTGGVCGVIYSGTIENCLNEGAVSGTTNYTGGVCGQANGGEIKWSYNTASVSGVYGVGGVCGYILIGSLEGCHNTGAVSGTTNPNNFFGGVCGENSGTIKNCYNTGNVSVNNVTCIGGVCGENSGTVTSCFNTGLIGTGSFIGGICGKNGVNSSTTNCYYDSNIYSGDAIGYNQNGNVGEDVMGKTTAQFKSGEVAWLLNGSRSEGTEESPLAWYQNISPSSRDLYPVLTGTGTNTVYQVKILCGGTDDVRKAYSNTNKDITVEHILIGPAVFNSGKKIYSKICQREGCGKTFYYADAASTIKATPNAEETAFAVASYTLEDATAYNSEAEFTVTSLAYKRKFYDDKWMAVYVPFAIDCSKLESDYEMATINNFHEYEQEDGTYKVVLEVKRVTQGGTIPALTPCLMRMKTAPEAEVEKTLTFENAAFSAAADKSIDCSSVTRYYQFFGTLNGKKGLTAATDFVLNAGKLYKTSENTVLLPQRWYLSATDRTSTPVEPATMLRSISINVIGDGEATGIEDIHVNTESGADASGSTGIYDLQGRKINSEPTKGMYIKNGKKYIK
;
A
#
# COMPACT_ATOMS: atom_id res chain seq x y z
N MET A 1 -24.65 7.93 4.31
CA MET A 1 -25.73 8.70 3.67
C MET A 1 -25.47 10.20 3.72
N ASN A 2 -24.93 10.72 4.82
CA ASN A 2 -24.68 12.18 4.98
C ASN A 2 -23.60 12.76 4.04
N LYS A 3 -22.53 12.03 3.72
CA LYS A 3 -21.46 12.55 2.84
C LYS A 3 -21.93 12.85 1.41
N LYS A 4 -22.84 12.06 0.86
CA LYS A 4 -23.47 12.33 -0.45
C LYS A 4 -24.43 13.52 -0.41
N ILE A 5 -25.12 13.71 0.71
CA ILE A 5 -26.06 14.82 0.88
C ILE A 5 -25.28 16.13 1.08
N THR A 6 -24.18 16.12 1.84
CA THR A 6 -23.33 17.30 2.02
C THR A 6 -22.60 17.64 0.72
N GLN A 7 -22.04 16.67 0.00
CA GLN A 7 -21.43 16.90 -1.30
C GLN A 7 -22.44 17.35 -2.37
N LEU A 8 -23.68 16.85 -2.34
CA LEU A 8 -24.73 17.30 -3.24
C LEU A 8 -25.17 18.75 -2.92
N ARG A 9 -25.24 19.14 -1.64
CA ARG A 9 -25.52 20.50 -1.22
C ARG A 9 -24.40 21.47 -1.62
N TRP A 10 -23.15 21.06 -1.45
CA TRP A 10 -21.98 21.83 -1.90
C TRP A 10 -21.89 21.91 -3.43
N LEU A 11 -22.20 20.83 -4.15
CA LEU A 11 -22.25 20.82 -5.62
C LEU A 11 -23.34 21.76 -6.15
N ALA A 12 -24.48 21.80 -5.50
CA ALA A 12 -25.57 22.72 -5.84
C ALA A 12 -25.16 24.18 -5.60
N ALA A 13 -24.48 24.46 -4.47
CA ALA A 13 -23.95 25.80 -4.19
C ALA A 13 -22.85 26.21 -5.19
N THR A 14 -21.98 25.28 -5.58
CA THR A 14 -20.91 25.52 -6.58
C THR A 14 -21.49 25.71 -8.00
N LEU A 15 -22.53 24.95 -8.37
CA LEU A 15 -23.20 25.12 -9.67
C LEU A 15 -23.98 26.47 -9.74
N MET A 16 -24.54 26.91 -8.62
CA MET A 16 -25.20 28.26 -8.56
C MET A 16 -24.16 29.38 -8.67
N LEU A 17 -22.94 29.20 -8.12
CA LEU A 17 -21.86 30.17 -8.27
C LEU A 17 -21.38 30.29 -9.73
N VAL A 18 -21.29 29.17 -10.47
CA VAL A 18 -20.87 29.16 -11.88
C VAL A 18 -21.96 29.70 -12.82
N ALA A 19 -23.23 29.46 -12.53
CA ALA A 19 -24.35 29.97 -13.34
C ALA A 19 -24.50 31.51 -13.27
N ALA A 20 -24.04 32.13 -12.18
CA ALA A 20 -24.10 33.60 -12.03
C ALA A 20 -23.00 34.35 -12.81
N MET A 21 -21.94 33.62 -13.28
CA MET A 21 -20.81 34.25 -14.02
C MET A 21 -21.01 34.45 -15.54
N VAL A 22 -22.17 34.09 -16.09
CA VAL A 22 -22.39 34.10 -17.57
C VAL A 22 -23.54 35.02 -17.98
N MET A 23 -23.68 36.18 -17.37
CA MET A 23 -24.58 37.23 -17.91
C MET A 23 -23.78 38.39 -18.46
N PRO A 24 -24.12 38.94 -19.66
CA PRO A 24 -23.40 40.09 -20.23
C PRO A 24 -23.73 41.35 -19.47
N SER A 25 -22.68 42.05 -19.04
CA SER A 25 -22.76 43.31 -18.31
C SER A 25 -23.10 44.47 -19.23
N THR A 26 -24.30 44.99 -19.13
CA THR A 26 -24.55 46.42 -19.42
C THR A 26 -25.15 47.03 -18.18
N ALA A 27 -24.31 47.68 -17.39
CA ALA A 27 -24.68 48.19 -16.09
C ALA A 27 -24.85 49.71 -16.10
N TRP A 28 -26.00 50.16 -15.68
CA TRP A 28 -26.20 51.46 -15.08
C TRP A 28 -26.73 51.20 -13.66
N ALA A 29 -26.24 51.95 -12.69
CA ALA A 29 -26.83 51.92 -11.36
C ALA A 29 -28.31 52.28 -11.46
N ASP A 30 -29.22 51.31 -11.27
CA ASP A 30 -30.64 51.55 -11.24
C ASP A 30 -30.92 52.43 -10.03
N THR A 31 -31.35 53.65 -10.27
CA THR A 31 -31.89 54.55 -9.24
C THR A 31 -33.29 54.07 -8.86
N PHE A 32 -33.34 53.18 -7.86
CA PHE A 32 -34.65 52.77 -7.30
C PHE A 32 -34.89 53.42 -5.96
N THR A 33 -36.16 53.65 -5.62
CA THR A 33 -36.63 54.05 -4.31
C THR A 33 -36.92 52.79 -3.46
N PRO A 34 -36.49 52.73 -2.19
CA PRO A 34 -36.90 51.63 -1.30
C PRO A 34 -38.41 51.40 -1.35
N THR A 35 -38.79 50.15 -1.62
CA THR A 35 -40.22 49.78 -1.84
C THR A 35 -40.63 48.63 -0.94
N LYS A 36 -41.72 48.79 -0.20
CA LYS A 36 -42.23 47.72 0.67
C LYS A 36 -42.58 46.49 -0.17
N PRO A 37 -42.18 45.30 0.24
CA PRO A 37 -42.63 44.04 -0.39
C PRO A 37 -44.16 43.98 -0.46
N SER A 38 -44.67 43.54 -1.58
CA SER A 38 -46.12 43.39 -1.79
C SER A 38 -46.75 42.24 -1.01
N ASN A 39 -45.94 41.24 -0.62
CA ASN A 39 -46.35 40.04 0.08
C ASN A 39 -45.63 39.90 1.43
N GLY A 40 -46.38 39.42 2.40
CA GLY A 40 -45.94 39.24 3.78
C GLY A 40 -46.20 40.47 4.65
N ASP A 41 -46.24 40.28 5.95
CA ASP A 41 -46.42 41.31 6.97
C ASP A 41 -45.20 41.37 7.93
N GLY A 42 -44.22 40.50 7.72
CA GLY A 42 -43.01 40.43 8.53
C GLY A 42 -43.17 39.57 9.79
N SER A 43 -44.31 38.92 9.99
CA SER A 43 -44.46 37.89 11.03
C SER A 43 -43.69 36.62 10.63
N LYS A 44 -43.56 35.72 11.56
CA LYS A 44 -42.94 34.42 11.30
C LYS A 44 -43.77 33.53 10.36
N GLU A 45 -45.11 33.68 10.47
CA GLU A 45 -46.09 32.96 9.67
C GLU A 45 -46.29 33.56 8.27
N SER A 46 -45.97 34.83 8.10
CA SER A 46 -46.13 35.59 6.86
C SER A 46 -44.92 36.53 6.64
N PRO A 47 -43.71 35.98 6.42
CA PRO A 47 -42.50 36.79 6.26
C PRO A 47 -42.56 37.66 5.00
N TYR A 48 -41.93 38.82 5.02
CA TYR A 48 -41.79 39.66 3.83
C TYR A 48 -41.10 38.88 2.71
N GLN A 49 -41.70 38.94 1.51
CA GLN A 49 -41.15 38.29 0.31
C GLN A 49 -40.32 39.29 -0.49
N ILE A 50 -39.00 39.15 -0.42
CA ILE A 50 -38.07 40.12 -1.03
C ILE A 50 -37.54 39.52 -2.33
N GLY A 51 -37.87 40.14 -3.47
CA GLY A 51 -37.44 39.70 -4.80
C GLY A 51 -36.62 40.73 -5.56
N THR A 52 -36.48 41.96 -5.04
CA THR A 52 -35.83 43.08 -5.72
C THR A 52 -34.85 43.82 -4.79
N ALA A 53 -33.89 44.57 -5.37
CA ALA A 53 -33.00 45.44 -4.62
C ALA A 53 -33.78 46.54 -3.86
N ALA A 54 -34.87 47.11 -4.45
CA ALA A 54 -35.69 48.12 -3.81
C ALA A 54 -36.34 47.57 -2.53
N GLU A 55 -36.84 46.34 -2.56
CA GLU A 55 -37.44 45.69 -1.40
C GLU A 55 -36.40 45.34 -0.32
N LEU A 56 -35.19 44.95 -0.74
CA LEU A 56 -34.09 44.67 0.19
C LEU A 56 -33.65 45.97 0.94
N TYR A 57 -33.52 47.10 0.25
CA TYR A 57 -33.21 48.37 0.89
C TYR A 57 -34.33 48.85 1.79
N TRP A 58 -35.60 48.62 1.41
CA TRP A 58 -36.75 48.92 2.27
C TRP A 58 -36.66 48.09 3.56
N PHE A 59 -36.37 46.80 3.46
CA PHE A 59 -36.25 45.93 4.62
C PHE A 59 -35.09 46.35 5.54
N ALA A 60 -33.93 46.72 4.98
CA ALA A 60 -32.86 47.34 5.75
C ALA A 60 -33.29 48.60 6.49
N GLY A 61 -34.03 49.51 5.82
CA GLY A 61 -34.59 50.71 6.42
C GLY A 61 -35.61 50.41 7.53
N LEU A 62 -36.47 49.39 7.35
CA LEU A 62 -37.44 48.95 8.36
C LEU A 62 -36.72 48.50 9.65
N VAL A 63 -35.69 47.66 9.52
CA VAL A 63 -34.93 47.16 10.68
C VAL A 63 -34.13 48.28 11.35
N ASN A 64 -33.51 49.16 10.56
CA ASN A 64 -32.64 50.23 11.05
C ASN A 64 -33.41 51.43 11.60
N GLY A 65 -34.72 51.55 11.35
CA GLY A 65 -35.52 52.71 11.74
C GLY A 65 -35.25 53.92 10.85
N ASP A 66 -34.94 53.74 9.55
CA ASP A 66 -34.75 54.81 8.59
C ASP A 66 -36.05 55.61 8.41
N THR A 67 -36.03 56.86 8.64
CA THR A 67 -37.22 57.76 8.56
C THR A 67 -37.85 57.86 7.17
N ASN A 68 -37.10 57.49 6.12
CA ASN A 68 -37.66 57.40 4.75
C ASN A 68 -38.49 56.10 4.56
N VAL A 69 -38.39 55.14 5.48
CA VAL A 69 -39.12 53.85 5.50
C VAL A 69 -40.05 53.79 6.71
N CYS A 70 -39.60 54.19 7.88
CA CYS A 70 -40.32 54.18 9.13
C CYS A 70 -40.95 55.54 9.39
N ASP A 71 -42.08 55.78 8.79
CA ASP A 71 -42.81 57.07 8.78
C ASP A 71 -43.99 57.11 9.75
N TYR A 72 -44.09 56.12 10.63
CA TYR A 72 -45.16 56.10 11.66
C TYR A 72 -45.00 57.30 12.60
N ASN A 73 -46.16 58.03 12.78
CA ASN A 73 -46.32 59.05 13.77
C ASN A 73 -47.73 58.99 14.30
N ALA A 74 -47.88 58.89 15.62
CA ALA A 74 -49.15 58.70 16.26
C ALA A 74 -50.13 59.81 15.98
N ASP A 75 -49.63 61.04 15.78
CA ASP A 75 -50.49 62.26 15.58
C ASP A 75 -50.71 62.59 14.09
N THR A 76 -49.65 62.31 13.24
CA THR A 76 -49.72 62.79 11.84
C THR A 76 -49.71 61.66 10.80
N ASN A 77 -49.25 60.48 11.13
CA ASN A 77 -49.32 59.31 10.27
C ASN A 77 -49.45 58.00 11.08
N PRO A 78 -50.65 57.79 11.72
CA PRO A 78 -50.87 56.60 12.59
C PRO A 78 -51.00 55.30 11.83
N THR A 79 -50.96 55.29 10.49
CA THR A 79 -50.95 54.12 9.60
C THR A 79 -49.60 53.97 8.96
N GLY A 80 -48.63 54.79 9.33
CA GLY A 80 -47.28 54.71 8.81
C GLY A 80 -46.54 53.40 9.24
N THR A 81 -45.43 53.16 8.64
CA THR A 81 -44.55 51.99 8.92
C THR A 81 -43.79 52.26 10.21
N GLN A 82 -43.91 51.36 11.18
CA GLN A 82 -43.10 51.35 12.40
C GLN A 82 -41.82 50.52 12.18
N GLN A 83 -40.76 50.94 12.85
CA GLN A 83 -39.55 50.14 12.93
C GLN A 83 -39.84 48.72 13.44
N ASN A 84 -39.26 47.72 12.79
CA ASN A 84 -39.43 46.33 13.24
C ASN A 84 -38.11 45.58 13.13
N LYS A 85 -37.41 45.46 14.26
CA LYS A 85 -36.13 44.72 14.36
C LYS A 85 -36.29 43.23 14.35
N ALA A 86 -37.50 42.72 14.60
CA ALA A 86 -37.84 41.31 14.63
C ALA A 86 -38.60 40.87 13.35
N ALA A 87 -38.67 41.71 12.33
CA ALA A 87 -39.31 41.38 11.06
C ALA A 87 -38.68 40.13 10.43
N CYS A 88 -39.53 39.20 10.00
CA CYS A 88 -39.10 38.01 9.26
C CYS A 88 -39.18 38.29 7.75
N ALA A 89 -38.21 37.77 7.00
CA ALA A 89 -38.16 37.89 5.54
C ALA A 89 -37.61 36.62 4.86
N VAL A 90 -38.07 36.43 3.62
CA VAL A 90 -37.53 35.39 2.72
C VAL A 90 -37.16 36.01 1.37
N LEU A 91 -36.08 35.53 0.75
CA LEU A 91 -35.81 35.88 -0.63
C LEU A 91 -36.68 35.06 -1.58
N THR A 92 -37.11 35.68 -2.69
CA THR A 92 -37.89 35.00 -3.74
C THR A 92 -37.18 34.95 -5.08
N ALA A 93 -36.03 35.64 -5.20
CA ALA A 93 -35.19 35.66 -6.40
C ALA A 93 -33.74 36.03 -6.03
N ASN A 94 -32.83 35.82 -6.96
CA ASN A 94 -31.51 36.42 -6.87
C ASN A 94 -31.62 37.94 -7.03
N ILE A 95 -30.97 38.68 -6.16
CA ILE A 95 -31.01 40.13 -6.14
C ILE A 95 -29.66 40.67 -6.58
N THR A 96 -29.67 41.58 -7.58
CA THR A 96 -28.49 42.37 -7.96
C THR A 96 -28.68 43.81 -7.56
N VAL A 97 -27.81 44.36 -6.72
CA VAL A 97 -27.81 45.75 -6.28
C VAL A 97 -26.97 46.59 -7.25
N ASN A 98 -25.74 46.20 -7.47
CA ASN A 98 -24.86 46.75 -8.50
C ASN A 98 -24.27 45.58 -9.32
N SER A 99 -23.94 45.86 -10.58
CA SER A 99 -23.30 44.87 -11.42
C SER A 99 -21.80 45.17 -11.58
N GLY A 100 -20.95 44.10 -11.52
CA GLY A 100 -19.52 44.21 -11.76
C GLY A 100 -18.79 45.06 -10.71
N VAL A 101 -19.10 44.85 -9.44
CA VAL A 101 -18.42 45.51 -8.31
C VAL A 101 -16.97 45.02 -8.18
N LEU A 102 -16.77 43.73 -8.48
CA LEU A 102 -15.45 43.14 -8.45
C LEU A 102 -14.93 42.86 -9.87
N LYS A 103 -13.62 43.08 -10.07
CA LYS A 103 -12.86 42.56 -11.21
C LYS A 103 -12.64 41.06 -11.04
N ALA A 104 -12.17 40.40 -12.10
CA ALA A 104 -11.88 38.95 -12.07
C ALA A 104 -10.81 38.53 -11.04
N ASP A 105 -9.94 39.45 -10.62
CA ASP A 105 -8.92 39.23 -9.59
C ASP A 105 -9.43 39.48 -8.16
N GLY A 106 -10.73 39.80 -8.00
CA GLY A 106 -11.37 40.16 -6.72
C GLY A 106 -11.13 41.60 -6.27
N SER A 107 -10.39 42.43 -7.02
CA SER A 107 -10.24 43.84 -6.70
C SER A 107 -11.49 44.63 -7.10
N ILE A 108 -11.68 45.77 -6.46
CA ILE A 108 -12.80 46.67 -6.77
C ILE A 108 -12.72 47.21 -8.21
N ALA A 109 -13.85 47.34 -8.87
CA ALA A 109 -13.93 47.93 -10.19
C ALA A 109 -13.51 49.42 -10.20
N ASP A 110 -13.14 49.97 -11.36
CA ASP A 110 -12.66 51.35 -11.47
C ASP A 110 -13.79 52.42 -11.43
N ASN A 111 -15.01 51.97 -11.72
CA ASN A 111 -16.20 52.87 -11.81
C ASN A 111 -16.98 53.01 -10.48
N VAL A 112 -16.27 53.02 -9.35
CA VAL A 112 -16.88 53.02 -7.99
C VAL A 112 -17.88 54.14 -7.73
N SER A 113 -17.75 55.29 -8.39
CA SER A 113 -18.66 56.41 -8.25
C SER A 113 -20.07 56.11 -8.80
N SER A 114 -20.23 55.09 -9.60
CA SER A 114 -21.54 54.65 -10.13
C SER A 114 -22.24 53.67 -9.21
N PHE A 115 -21.62 53.15 -8.19
CA PHE A 115 -22.21 52.13 -7.33
C PHE A 115 -23.11 52.75 -6.25
N ARG A 116 -24.24 52.13 -6.04
CA ARG A 116 -25.09 52.42 -4.89
C ARG A 116 -24.50 51.81 -3.65
N SER A 117 -24.25 52.64 -2.61
CA SER A 117 -23.75 52.19 -1.33
C SER A 117 -24.76 51.32 -0.60
N TRP A 118 -24.29 50.25 0.01
CA TRP A 118 -25.11 49.38 0.84
C TRP A 118 -25.20 49.93 2.28
N THR A 119 -26.35 49.75 2.91
CA THR A 119 -26.52 49.99 4.34
C THR A 119 -26.84 48.64 4.99
N PRO A 120 -25.96 48.09 5.86
CA PRO A 120 -26.18 46.80 6.51
C PRO A 120 -27.52 46.73 7.27
N ILE A 121 -28.15 45.56 7.25
CA ILE A 121 -29.38 45.28 7.99
C ILE A 121 -28.99 45.09 9.47
N GLY A 122 -29.56 45.96 10.36
CA GLY A 122 -29.22 45.95 11.78
C GLY A 122 -27.88 46.63 12.07
N ASN A 123 -27.74 47.17 13.27
CA ASN A 123 -26.53 47.80 13.81
C ASN A 123 -26.57 47.68 15.34
N TYR A 124 -25.55 48.10 16.05
CA TYR A 124 -25.42 48.04 17.50
C TYR A 124 -26.66 48.59 18.25
N ASN A 125 -27.29 49.67 17.79
CA ASN A 125 -28.48 50.28 18.42
C ASN A 125 -29.76 49.56 17.96
N ASN A 126 -29.75 48.96 16.81
CA ASN A 126 -30.89 48.33 16.16
C ASN A 126 -30.55 46.92 15.72
N GLU A 127 -30.27 46.05 16.67
CA GLU A 127 -29.94 44.65 16.43
C GLU A 127 -31.06 43.92 15.70
N TYR A 128 -30.73 43.19 14.64
CA TYR A 128 -31.71 42.34 13.96
C TYR A 128 -32.00 41.08 14.77
N THR A 129 -33.26 40.87 15.14
CA THR A 129 -33.66 39.72 15.96
C THR A 129 -34.68 38.81 15.26
N GLY A 130 -35.04 39.14 14.00
CA GLY A 130 -35.96 38.34 13.17
C GLY A 130 -35.29 37.10 12.55
N THR A 131 -36.02 36.48 11.60
CA THR A 131 -35.55 35.37 10.78
C THR A 131 -35.44 35.81 9.32
N PHE A 132 -34.28 35.74 8.74
CA PHE A 132 -34.03 35.96 7.33
C PHE A 132 -33.61 34.66 6.65
N ASP A 133 -34.45 34.18 5.73
CA ASP A 133 -34.16 32.97 4.98
C ASP A 133 -33.97 33.31 3.49
N GLY A 134 -32.74 33.14 3.00
CA GLY A 134 -32.41 33.38 1.62
C GLY A 134 -32.98 32.35 0.64
N GLN A 135 -33.59 31.28 1.11
CA GLN A 135 -34.17 30.19 0.27
C GLN A 135 -33.21 29.64 -0.78
N GLY A 136 -31.87 29.82 -0.59
CA GLY A 136 -30.84 29.46 -1.54
C GLY A 136 -30.53 30.50 -2.63
N TYR A 137 -31.22 31.66 -2.58
CA TYR A 137 -30.94 32.79 -3.48
C TYR A 137 -29.75 33.62 -3.01
N THR A 138 -29.27 34.49 -3.91
CA THR A 138 -28.07 35.31 -3.69
C THR A 138 -28.41 36.80 -3.72
N VAL A 139 -27.64 37.57 -2.94
CA VAL A 139 -27.55 39.01 -3.04
C VAL A 139 -26.19 39.38 -3.64
N SER A 140 -26.22 40.08 -4.77
CA SER A 140 -25.01 40.41 -5.53
C SER A 140 -24.81 41.90 -5.65
N GLY A 141 -23.56 42.33 -5.66
CA GLY A 141 -23.21 43.74 -5.91
C GLY A 141 -23.40 44.66 -4.73
N LEU A 142 -23.29 44.14 -3.49
CA LEU A 142 -23.25 45.00 -2.32
C LEU A 142 -21.91 45.78 -2.30
N TYR A 143 -22.01 47.10 -2.23
CA TYR A 143 -20.86 47.98 -2.18
C TYR A 143 -20.85 48.78 -0.89
N PHE A 144 -19.86 48.56 -0.03
CA PHE A 144 -19.64 49.31 1.20
C PHE A 144 -18.17 49.71 1.30
N LYS A 145 -17.88 51.02 1.37
CA LYS A 145 -16.55 51.55 1.54
C LYS A 145 -16.55 52.73 2.47
N ASP A 146 -16.38 52.51 3.76
CA ASP A 146 -16.25 53.52 4.78
C ASP A 146 -15.35 53.04 5.94
N THR A 147 -14.10 53.44 5.95
CA THR A 147 -13.10 53.03 6.93
C THR A 147 -13.30 53.69 8.33
N SER A 148 -14.36 54.40 8.54
CA SER A 148 -14.79 54.92 9.85
C SER A 148 -15.89 54.05 10.51
N LYS A 149 -16.50 53.15 9.76
CA LYS A 149 -17.67 52.36 10.20
C LYS A 149 -17.29 50.97 10.66
N GLU A 150 -18.09 50.46 11.55
CA GLU A 150 -18.05 49.11 12.15
C GLU A 150 -19.32 48.34 11.82
N GLU A 151 -19.29 47.03 12.12
CA GLU A 151 -20.42 46.15 11.97
C GLU A 151 -20.95 46.11 10.52
N VAL A 152 -20.15 45.62 9.62
CA VAL A 152 -20.40 45.66 8.18
C VAL A 152 -20.59 44.26 7.61
N GLY A 153 -21.57 44.12 6.69
CA GLY A 153 -21.90 42.93 5.94
C GLY A 153 -23.24 43.07 5.24
N LEU A 154 -23.86 42.00 4.77
CA LEU A 154 -25.27 42.01 4.42
C LEU A 154 -26.09 42.41 5.66
N PHE A 155 -25.71 41.89 6.82
CA PHE A 155 -26.20 42.31 8.12
C PHE A 155 -25.05 42.99 8.90
N GLY A 156 -25.37 44.07 9.62
CA GLY A 156 -24.39 44.70 10.51
C GLY A 156 -24.33 43.99 11.85
N HIS A 157 -25.49 43.86 12.53
CA HIS A 157 -25.57 43.23 13.85
C HIS A 157 -26.76 42.27 13.95
N LEU A 158 -26.46 41.01 14.20
CA LEU A 158 -27.49 39.99 14.49
C LEU A 158 -27.59 39.82 16.01
N GLY A 159 -28.73 40.19 16.56
CA GLY A 159 -29.02 40.10 18.00
C GLY A 159 -29.37 38.66 18.43
N SER A 160 -29.43 38.48 19.74
CA SER A 160 -29.82 37.19 20.33
C SER A 160 -31.19 36.72 19.87
N GLY A 161 -31.29 35.48 19.40
CA GLY A 161 -32.49 34.88 18.79
C GLY A 161 -32.69 35.19 17.32
N GLY A 162 -31.95 36.13 16.74
CA GLY A 162 -31.95 36.41 15.31
C GLY A 162 -31.35 35.25 14.50
N LYS A 163 -31.85 35.04 13.27
CA LYS A 163 -31.44 33.98 12.39
C LYS A 163 -31.23 34.44 10.96
N ILE A 164 -30.09 34.09 10.38
CA ILE A 164 -29.79 34.26 8.96
C ILE A 164 -29.51 32.90 8.37
N SER A 165 -30.19 32.51 7.31
CA SER A 165 -30.02 31.23 6.70
C SER A 165 -30.10 31.25 5.18
N ASN A 166 -29.42 30.28 4.54
CA ASN A 166 -29.58 29.94 3.13
C ASN A 166 -29.38 31.12 2.16
N VAL A 167 -28.54 32.11 2.45
CA VAL A 167 -28.25 33.24 1.58
C VAL A 167 -26.79 33.25 1.14
N GLY A 168 -26.55 33.54 -0.16
CA GLY A 168 -25.25 33.82 -0.72
C GLY A 168 -25.03 35.32 -0.99
N VAL A 169 -23.84 35.83 -0.69
CA VAL A 169 -23.36 37.16 -1.09
C VAL A 169 -22.32 37.02 -2.17
N LEU A 170 -22.52 37.69 -3.33
CA LEU A 170 -21.65 37.56 -4.49
C LEU A 170 -21.27 38.94 -5.06
N ASP A 171 -20.15 39.02 -5.83
CA ASP A 171 -19.73 40.25 -6.53
C ASP A 171 -19.84 41.49 -5.63
N SER A 172 -19.47 41.40 -4.37
CA SER A 172 -19.66 42.40 -3.34
C SER A 172 -18.34 42.83 -2.71
N TYR A 173 -18.26 44.09 -2.30
CA TYR A 173 -17.06 44.71 -1.74
C TYR A 173 -17.39 45.42 -0.43
N PHE A 174 -16.67 45.00 0.63
CA PHE A 174 -16.83 45.56 1.98
C PHE A 174 -15.45 46.04 2.50
N GLU A 175 -15.31 47.34 2.66
CA GLU A 175 -14.12 47.95 3.26
C GLU A 175 -14.58 48.82 4.44
N PHE A 176 -14.09 48.49 5.63
CA PHE A 176 -14.60 48.99 6.89
C PHE A 176 -13.48 49.20 7.92
N ARG A 177 -13.84 49.82 9.07
CA ARG A 177 -12.90 50.00 10.18
C ARG A 177 -12.60 48.66 10.88
N MET A 178 -13.64 48.03 11.50
CA MET A 178 -13.54 46.78 12.26
C MET A 178 -14.92 46.07 12.26
N MET A 179 -14.92 44.80 12.70
CA MET A 179 -16.13 43.99 12.83
C MET A 179 -16.92 43.86 11.51
N GLY A 180 -16.28 43.28 10.49
CA GLY A 180 -16.98 43.10 9.22
C GLY A 180 -16.84 41.68 8.65
N GLY A 181 -17.90 41.27 7.96
CA GLY A 181 -17.96 40.01 7.23
C GLY A 181 -18.85 40.14 5.99
N GLY A 182 -18.82 39.21 5.08
CA GLY A 182 -19.70 39.23 3.90
C GLY A 182 -21.16 39.04 4.26
N ILE A 183 -21.46 38.27 5.29
CA ILE A 183 -22.84 38.00 5.77
C ILE A 183 -23.16 38.87 6.96
N CYS A 184 -22.32 38.95 7.99
CA CYS A 184 -22.63 39.65 9.21
C CYS A 184 -21.40 40.31 9.82
N GLY A 185 -21.53 41.51 10.37
CA GLY A 185 -20.47 42.14 11.15
C GLY A 185 -20.33 41.55 12.53
N CYS A 186 -21.37 41.53 13.31
CA CYS A 186 -21.39 41.01 14.69
C CYS A 186 -22.58 40.05 14.88
N ASN A 187 -22.32 38.82 15.33
CA ASN A 187 -23.30 37.76 15.47
C ASN A 187 -23.52 37.32 16.92
N TYR A 188 -24.71 37.54 17.48
CA TYR A 188 -25.17 36.96 18.75
C TYR A 188 -26.24 35.88 18.54
N GLY A 189 -26.67 35.64 17.30
CA GLY A 189 -27.74 34.72 16.89
C GLY A 189 -27.19 33.48 16.19
N GLU A 190 -27.86 33.12 15.10
CA GLU A 190 -27.55 31.93 14.31
C GLU A 190 -27.36 32.28 12.83
N ILE A 191 -26.21 31.94 12.26
CA ILE A 191 -25.89 32.02 10.82
C ILE A 191 -25.70 30.62 10.30
N ASN A 192 -26.58 30.19 9.39
CA ASN A 192 -26.61 28.81 8.94
C ASN A 192 -26.69 28.69 7.42
N ASN A 193 -25.89 27.83 6.83
CA ASN A 193 -25.89 27.53 5.39
C ASN A 193 -25.78 28.79 4.51
N CYS A 194 -24.92 29.73 4.89
CA CYS A 194 -24.66 30.98 4.17
C CYS A 194 -23.31 30.95 3.45
N SER A 195 -23.19 31.73 2.37
CA SER A 195 -21.93 31.81 1.62
C SER A 195 -21.54 33.25 1.28
N ASN A 196 -20.22 33.50 1.33
CA ASN A 196 -19.63 34.74 0.82
C ASN A 196 -18.69 34.49 -0.36
N GLY A 197 -18.92 35.17 -1.46
CA GLY A 197 -18.03 35.28 -2.62
C GLY A 197 -17.57 36.71 -2.88
N GLY A 198 -17.84 37.64 -1.95
CA GLY A 198 -17.39 39.01 -2.00
C GLY A 198 -16.03 39.24 -1.35
N THR A 199 -15.40 40.38 -1.63
CA THR A 199 -14.16 40.82 -1.01
C THR A 199 -14.40 41.55 0.30
N VAL A 200 -13.70 41.18 1.36
CA VAL A 200 -13.81 41.74 2.72
C VAL A 200 -12.46 42.33 3.13
N ILE A 201 -12.47 43.65 3.49
CA ILE A 201 -11.23 44.39 3.86
C ILE A 201 -11.45 45.16 5.18
N GLY A 202 -10.71 44.69 6.24
CA GLY A 202 -10.64 45.42 7.50
C GLY A 202 -9.45 46.34 7.54
N ASN A 203 -9.59 47.61 8.04
CA ASN A 203 -8.52 48.58 8.02
C ASN A 203 -7.84 48.78 9.36
N THR A 204 -8.57 48.82 10.48
CA THR A 204 -8.00 49.02 11.83
C THR A 204 -8.88 48.32 12.87
N GLY A 205 -8.33 48.01 14.05
CA GLY A 205 -9.08 47.34 15.12
C GLY A 205 -9.03 45.85 15.03
N SER A 206 -10.17 45.15 15.12
CA SER A 206 -10.27 43.69 15.17
C SER A 206 -11.48 43.14 14.39
N GLY A 207 -11.34 41.92 13.88
CA GLY A 207 -12.44 41.13 13.34
C GLY A 207 -12.78 41.39 11.88
N ALA A 208 -11.99 40.88 10.96
CA ALA A 208 -12.38 40.71 9.55
C ALA A 208 -12.59 39.25 9.23
N GLY A 209 -13.79 38.86 8.81
CA GLY A 209 -14.11 37.47 8.45
C GLY A 209 -14.90 37.36 7.15
N GLY A 210 -14.68 36.32 6.39
CA GLY A 210 -15.41 36.10 5.12
C GLY A 210 -16.91 35.98 5.32
N VAL A 211 -17.36 35.38 6.40
CA VAL A 211 -18.80 35.24 6.79
C VAL A 211 -19.12 36.24 7.87
N CYS A 212 -18.36 36.31 8.95
CA CYS A 212 -18.67 37.13 10.11
C CYS A 212 -17.42 37.77 10.70
N GLY A 213 -17.52 39.06 11.10
CA GLY A 213 -16.44 39.77 11.79
C GLY A 213 -16.20 39.26 13.20
N MET A 214 -17.23 39.33 14.05
CA MET A 214 -17.19 38.87 15.44
C MET A 214 -18.35 37.92 15.75
N ASN A 215 -18.05 36.79 16.39
CA ASN A 215 -19.04 35.78 16.72
C ASN A 215 -19.18 35.54 18.22
N TYR A 216 -20.37 35.64 18.73
CA TYR A 216 -20.81 35.28 20.07
C TYR A 216 -21.90 34.18 20.06
N GLY A 217 -22.45 33.87 18.87
CA GLY A 217 -23.51 32.94 18.59
C GLY A 217 -23.06 31.70 17.84
N THR A 218 -23.83 31.28 16.87
CA THR A 218 -23.51 30.08 16.07
C THR A 218 -23.33 30.45 14.61
N ILE A 219 -22.23 29.93 14.02
CA ILE A 219 -22.00 29.93 12.57
C ILE A 219 -21.86 28.45 12.15
N LYS A 220 -22.78 28.03 11.30
CA LYS A 220 -22.85 26.62 10.93
C LYS A 220 -23.05 26.43 9.42
N ASP A 221 -22.42 25.38 8.87
CA ASP A 221 -22.57 24.98 7.46
C ASP A 221 -22.28 26.13 6.47
N CYS A 222 -21.41 27.09 6.83
CA CYS A 222 -21.15 28.29 6.06
C CYS A 222 -19.87 28.15 5.21
N LYS A 223 -19.82 28.90 4.10
CA LYS A 223 -18.71 28.87 3.16
C LYS A 223 -18.22 30.26 2.79
N ASN A 224 -16.91 30.44 2.77
CA ASN A 224 -16.27 31.61 2.17
C ASN A 224 -15.48 31.21 0.92
N THR A 225 -15.72 31.89 -0.20
CA THR A 225 -14.92 31.78 -1.44
C THR A 225 -14.30 33.12 -1.83
N GLY A 226 -14.72 34.22 -1.19
CA GLY A 226 -14.20 35.56 -1.40
C GLY A 226 -12.89 35.79 -0.67
N SER A 227 -12.10 36.74 -1.15
CA SER A 227 -10.87 37.14 -0.47
C SER A 227 -11.16 37.91 0.81
N VAL A 228 -10.37 37.63 1.85
CA VAL A 228 -10.41 38.38 3.11
C VAL A 228 -9.03 38.95 3.36
N SER A 229 -8.98 40.26 3.55
CA SER A 229 -7.73 40.93 3.91
C SER A 229 -7.94 41.89 5.06
N GLY A 230 -6.90 42.04 5.90
CA GLY A 230 -7.00 42.94 7.05
C GLY A 230 -5.66 43.60 7.40
N SER A 231 -5.74 44.94 7.66
CA SER A 231 -4.79 45.65 8.53
C SER A 231 -5.33 45.75 9.94
N VAL A 232 -6.26 44.85 10.27
CA VAL A 232 -6.86 44.64 11.60
C VAL A 232 -6.22 43.45 12.26
N ASP A 233 -6.23 43.39 13.57
CA ASP A 233 -6.02 42.16 14.30
C ASP A 233 -7.17 41.20 13.99
N ASP A 234 -6.90 39.91 14.04
CA ASP A 234 -7.90 38.84 13.90
C ASP A 234 -8.57 38.75 12.51
N THR A 235 -7.81 38.39 11.52
CA THR A 235 -8.30 38.15 10.17
C THR A 235 -8.56 36.65 9.94
N GLY A 236 -9.81 36.27 9.61
CA GLY A 236 -10.20 34.88 9.37
C GLY A 236 -11.00 34.64 8.12
N GLY A 237 -10.82 33.50 7.46
CA GLY A 237 -11.53 33.19 6.22
C GLY A 237 -13.04 33.02 6.41
N VAL A 238 -13.49 32.58 7.59
CA VAL A 238 -14.91 32.49 7.98
C VAL A 238 -15.25 33.56 9.01
N CYS A 239 -14.48 33.64 10.08
CA CYS A 239 -14.75 34.56 11.18
C CYS A 239 -13.45 35.25 11.63
N GLY A 240 -13.52 36.55 11.89
CA GLY A 240 -12.40 37.29 12.46
C GLY A 240 -12.10 36.83 13.89
N VAL A 241 -13.04 37.00 14.80
CA VAL A 241 -12.91 36.61 16.22
C VAL A 241 -14.15 35.81 16.67
N ILE A 242 -13.90 34.72 17.41
CA ILE A 242 -14.95 34.08 18.19
C ILE A 242 -14.73 34.33 19.68
N TYR A 243 -15.68 34.97 20.34
CA TYR A 243 -15.67 35.21 21.78
C TYR A 243 -16.43 34.15 22.59
N SER A 244 -17.47 33.58 21.99
CA SER A 244 -18.29 32.50 22.55
C SER A 244 -19.05 31.80 21.44
N GLY A 245 -19.80 30.74 21.77
CA GLY A 245 -20.61 29.99 20.82
C GLY A 245 -19.76 29.05 19.94
N THR A 246 -20.19 28.84 18.70
CA THR A 246 -19.58 27.80 17.83
C THR A 246 -19.39 28.25 16.39
N ILE A 247 -18.33 27.73 15.76
CA ILE A 247 -18.15 27.66 14.31
C ILE A 247 -18.10 26.17 13.95
N GLU A 248 -19.10 25.67 13.21
CA GLU A 248 -19.24 24.24 12.94
C GLU A 248 -19.43 23.98 11.45
N ASN A 249 -18.69 22.99 10.93
CA ASN A 249 -18.81 22.53 9.55
C ASN A 249 -18.67 23.65 8.50
N CYS A 250 -17.76 24.59 8.73
CA CYS A 250 -17.52 25.73 7.85
C CYS A 250 -16.30 25.53 6.97
N LEU A 251 -16.33 26.11 5.77
CA LEU A 251 -15.28 25.97 4.76
C LEU A 251 -14.78 27.33 4.32
N ASN A 252 -13.46 27.51 4.30
CA ASN A 252 -12.80 28.59 3.59
C ASN A 252 -12.09 28.10 2.33
N GLU A 253 -12.46 28.65 1.18
CA GLU A 253 -11.79 28.53 -0.12
C GLU A 253 -11.26 29.87 -0.64
N GLY A 254 -11.49 30.94 0.06
CA GLY A 254 -11.02 32.31 -0.28
C GLY A 254 -9.65 32.59 0.36
N ALA A 255 -8.76 33.26 -0.38
CA ALA A 255 -7.47 33.67 0.15
C ALA A 255 -7.60 34.61 1.35
N VAL A 256 -6.78 34.37 2.39
CA VAL A 256 -6.75 35.18 3.62
C VAL A 256 -5.40 35.85 3.77
N SER A 257 -5.39 37.17 4.00
CA SER A 257 -4.16 37.96 4.15
C SER A 257 -4.28 38.96 5.29
N GLY A 258 -3.51 38.77 6.35
CA GLY A 258 -3.39 39.70 7.48
C GLY A 258 -2.05 40.43 7.50
N THR A 259 -2.05 41.70 7.85
CA THR A 259 -0.79 42.51 7.97
C THR A 259 -0.45 42.86 9.41
N THR A 260 -1.23 42.38 10.37
CA THR A 260 -1.06 42.58 11.82
C THR A 260 -1.07 41.22 12.53
N ASN A 261 -1.77 41.09 13.67
CA ASN A 261 -1.79 39.90 14.48
C ASN A 261 -2.89 38.92 14.01
N TYR A 262 -2.70 37.63 14.27
CA TYR A 262 -3.63 36.53 14.23
C TYR A 262 -4.42 36.37 12.91
N THR A 263 -3.81 35.66 12.00
CA THR A 263 -4.41 35.32 10.73
C THR A 263 -4.73 33.84 10.65
N GLY A 264 -5.96 33.47 10.39
CA GLY A 264 -6.38 32.08 10.26
C GLY A 264 -7.23 31.77 9.04
N GLY A 265 -7.07 30.61 8.47
CA GLY A 265 -7.86 30.21 7.31
C GLY A 265 -9.35 30.09 7.59
N VAL A 266 -9.74 29.77 8.83
CA VAL A 266 -11.13 29.76 9.29
C VAL A 266 -11.39 30.91 10.24
N CYS A 267 -10.56 31.08 11.28
CA CYS A 267 -10.75 32.08 12.31
C CYS A 267 -9.43 32.80 12.65
N GLY A 268 -9.44 34.13 12.75
CA GLY A 268 -8.27 34.89 13.21
C GLY A 268 -7.93 34.57 14.64
N GLN A 269 -8.88 34.78 15.57
CA GLN A 269 -8.68 34.52 17.01
C GLN A 269 -9.88 33.78 17.64
N ALA A 270 -9.59 32.75 18.46
CA ALA A 270 -10.54 32.13 19.36
C ALA A 270 -10.27 32.62 20.79
N ASN A 271 -11.03 33.61 21.24
CA ASN A 271 -10.99 34.18 22.61
C ASN A 271 -12.05 33.55 23.52
N GLY A 272 -12.57 32.41 23.16
CA GLY A 272 -13.61 31.59 23.75
C GLY A 272 -14.25 30.72 22.67
N GLY A 273 -15.25 29.94 23.02
CA GLY A 273 -16.03 29.15 22.05
C GLY A 273 -15.27 27.97 21.41
N GLU A 274 -15.91 27.36 20.45
CA GLU A 274 -15.46 26.11 19.84
C GLU A 274 -15.51 26.19 18.31
N ILE A 275 -14.46 25.70 17.66
CA ILE A 275 -14.39 25.55 16.20
C ILE A 275 -14.34 24.05 15.91
N LYS A 276 -15.37 23.53 15.25
CA LYS A 276 -15.53 22.08 15.00
C LYS A 276 -15.72 21.80 13.53
N TRP A 277 -15.10 20.71 13.06
CA TRP A 277 -15.31 20.12 11.73
C TRP A 277 -15.17 21.13 10.59
N SER A 278 -14.42 22.22 10.82
CA SER A 278 -14.24 23.32 9.89
C SER A 278 -12.86 23.26 9.25
N TYR A 279 -12.74 23.69 7.99
CA TYR A 279 -11.48 23.52 7.28
C TYR A 279 -11.16 24.62 6.29
N ASN A 280 -9.88 24.74 5.99
CA ASN A 280 -9.33 25.67 5.01
C ASN A 280 -8.64 24.95 3.86
N THR A 281 -8.92 25.38 2.64
CA THR A 281 -8.25 24.89 1.42
C THR A 281 -7.47 25.99 0.69
N ALA A 282 -7.67 27.24 1.08
CA ALA A 282 -7.05 28.39 0.44
C ALA A 282 -5.73 28.79 1.10
N SER A 283 -4.98 29.66 0.43
CA SER A 283 -3.77 30.24 0.99
C SER A 283 -4.06 31.18 2.15
N VAL A 284 -3.25 31.09 3.19
CA VAL A 284 -3.25 31.99 4.34
C VAL A 284 -1.89 32.68 4.41
N SER A 285 -1.88 33.98 4.47
CA SER A 285 -0.66 34.77 4.60
C SER A 285 -0.77 35.81 5.72
N GLY A 286 0.27 35.96 6.53
CA GLY A 286 0.19 36.91 7.65
C GLY A 286 1.53 37.26 8.22
N VAL A 287 1.51 37.94 9.36
CA VAL A 287 2.73 38.45 10.02
C VAL A 287 2.96 37.73 11.33
N TYR A 288 2.05 37.82 12.29
CA TYR A 288 2.19 37.25 13.62
C TYR A 288 1.02 36.31 13.95
N GLY A 289 1.29 35.11 14.50
CA GLY A 289 0.27 34.15 14.86
C GLY A 289 -0.55 33.68 13.64
N VAL A 290 0.10 32.98 12.70
CA VAL A 290 -0.53 32.58 11.45
C VAL A 290 -0.80 31.08 11.45
N GLY A 291 -2.07 30.70 11.30
CA GLY A 291 -2.49 29.31 11.23
C GLY A 291 -3.36 28.98 10.04
N GLY A 292 -3.21 27.77 9.52
CA GLY A 292 -4.04 27.32 8.40
C GLY A 292 -5.52 27.23 8.73
N VAL A 293 -5.89 27.06 10.02
CA VAL A 293 -7.27 27.10 10.52
C VAL A 293 -7.49 28.30 11.43
N CYS A 294 -6.67 28.46 12.48
CA CYS A 294 -6.83 29.53 13.45
C CYS A 294 -5.50 30.25 13.70
N GLY A 295 -5.52 31.59 13.74
CA GLY A 295 -4.31 32.36 14.07
C GLY A 295 -3.88 32.15 15.52
N TYR A 296 -4.80 32.37 16.47
CA TYR A 296 -4.55 32.24 17.89
C TYR A 296 -5.77 31.65 18.64
N ILE A 297 -5.50 30.67 19.50
CA ILE A 297 -6.47 30.17 20.47
C ILE A 297 -6.04 30.66 21.85
N LEU A 298 -6.69 31.72 22.36
CA LEU A 298 -6.47 32.21 23.70
C LEU A 298 -7.20 31.34 24.74
N ILE A 299 -8.49 31.15 24.55
CA ILE A 299 -9.37 30.26 25.32
C ILE A 299 -10.31 29.60 24.32
N GLY A 300 -10.57 28.29 24.47
CA GLY A 300 -11.47 27.59 23.56
C GLY A 300 -10.84 26.35 22.93
N SER A 301 -11.44 25.86 21.84
CA SER A 301 -10.97 24.62 21.23
C SER A 301 -11.18 24.55 19.72
N LEU A 302 -10.24 23.83 19.08
CA LEU A 302 -10.38 23.29 17.73
C LEU A 302 -10.56 21.77 17.83
N GLU A 303 -11.60 21.22 17.25
CA GLU A 303 -11.84 19.79 17.16
C GLU A 303 -12.25 19.37 15.75
N GLY A 304 -11.57 18.36 15.19
CA GLY A 304 -11.91 17.81 13.88
C GLY A 304 -11.65 18.77 12.72
N CYS A 305 -10.77 19.72 12.88
CA CYS A 305 -10.46 20.74 11.89
C CYS A 305 -9.24 20.39 11.04
N HIS A 306 -9.16 20.92 9.82
CA HIS A 306 -7.98 20.67 9.00
C HIS A 306 -7.63 21.79 8.03
N ASN A 307 -6.38 21.80 7.62
CA ASN A 307 -5.84 22.68 6.59
C ASN A 307 -5.20 21.90 5.46
N THR A 308 -5.53 22.29 4.23
CA THR A 308 -4.86 21.80 3.01
C THR A 308 -4.24 22.95 2.23
N GLY A 309 -4.56 24.19 2.59
CA GLY A 309 -4.02 25.40 1.97
C GLY A 309 -2.60 25.71 2.42
N ALA A 310 -1.87 26.49 1.62
CA ALA A 310 -0.54 26.94 1.99
C ALA A 310 -0.59 28.03 3.07
N VAL A 311 0.26 27.92 4.08
CA VAL A 311 0.49 28.95 5.08
C VAL A 311 1.81 29.65 4.79
N SER A 312 1.79 30.98 4.74
CA SER A 312 2.97 31.78 4.43
C SER A 312 2.97 33.10 5.23
N GLY A 313 4.06 33.80 5.19
CA GLY A 313 4.11 35.12 5.85
C GLY A 313 5.45 35.82 5.77
N THR A 314 5.56 36.95 6.46
CA THR A 314 6.76 37.80 6.48
C THR A 314 7.79 37.29 7.46
N THR A 315 9.04 37.45 7.11
CA THR A 315 10.21 37.07 7.95
C THR A 315 10.38 38.04 9.11
N ASN A 316 9.93 37.67 10.30
CA ASN A 316 10.21 38.37 11.54
C ASN A 316 10.58 37.32 12.61
N PRO A 317 11.68 37.46 13.34
CA PRO A 317 12.17 36.46 14.28
C PRO A 317 11.22 36.12 15.44
N ASN A 318 10.19 36.91 15.71
CA ASN A 318 9.27 36.66 16.82
C ASN A 318 7.92 36.07 16.39
N ASN A 319 7.80 35.53 15.17
CA ASN A 319 6.52 35.10 14.61
C ASN A 319 6.31 33.59 14.79
N PHE A 320 5.01 33.21 14.89
CA PHE A 320 4.54 31.84 15.07
C PHE A 320 3.70 31.40 13.87
N PHE A 321 4.09 30.32 13.24
CA PHE A 321 3.41 29.76 12.08
C PHE A 321 3.08 28.28 12.30
N GLY A 322 1.81 27.94 12.12
CA GLY A 322 1.37 26.55 12.23
C GLY A 322 0.47 26.13 11.08
N GLY A 323 0.59 24.88 10.68
CA GLY A 323 -0.28 24.34 9.63
C GLY A 323 -1.76 24.32 10.02
N VAL A 324 -2.07 24.22 11.33
CA VAL A 324 -3.42 24.33 11.88
C VAL A 324 -3.57 25.64 12.67
N CYS A 325 -2.68 25.89 13.63
CA CYS A 325 -2.79 27.04 14.52
C CYS A 325 -1.44 27.76 14.67
N GLY A 326 -1.43 29.10 14.62
CA GLY A 326 -0.23 29.87 14.87
C GLY A 326 0.22 29.80 16.32
N GLU A 327 -0.67 30.14 17.26
CA GLU A 327 -0.44 30.14 18.71
C GLU A 327 -1.62 29.46 19.44
N ASN A 328 -1.35 28.57 20.39
CA ASN A 328 -2.38 27.84 21.14
C ASN A 328 -2.18 27.97 22.65
N SER A 329 -3.15 28.53 23.36
CA SER A 329 -3.27 28.46 24.82
C SER A 329 -4.50 27.64 25.27
N GLY A 330 -5.32 27.13 24.33
CA GLY A 330 -6.49 26.32 24.57
C GLY A 330 -6.26 24.83 24.18
N THR A 331 -7.17 24.27 23.42
CA THR A 331 -7.12 22.84 23.02
C THR A 331 -7.21 22.67 21.51
N ILE A 332 -6.28 21.91 20.95
CA ILE A 332 -6.33 21.42 19.56
C ILE A 332 -6.43 19.90 19.60
N LYS A 333 -7.52 19.34 19.06
CA LYS A 333 -7.79 17.91 19.11
C LYS A 333 -8.29 17.40 17.77
N ASN A 334 -7.83 16.21 17.37
CA ASN A 334 -8.28 15.57 16.14
C ASN A 334 -8.12 16.47 14.90
N CYS A 335 -7.05 17.25 14.81
CA CYS A 335 -6.82 18.17 13.71
C CYS A 335 -5.64 17.73 12.83
N TYR A 336 -5.63 18.15 11.56
CA TYR A 336 -4.49 17.82 10.71
C TYR A 336 -4.15 18.92 9.70
N ASN A 337 -2.89 18.89 9.26
CA ASN A 337 -2.39 19.72 8.19
C ASN A 337 -1.76 18.88 7.07
N THR A 338 -2.15 19.18 5.82
CA THR A 338 -1.49 18.66 4.63
C THR A 338 -0.94 19.79 3.74
N GLY A 339 -1.28 21.03 4.07
CA GLY A 339 -0.78 22.22 3.39
C GLY A 339 0.67 22.54 3.79
N ASN A 340 1.41 23.19 2.90
CA ASN A 340 2.76 23.60 3.18
C ASN A 340 2.80 24.83 4.09
N VAL A 341 3.67 24.84 5.10
CA VAL A 341 3.98 25.99 5.92
C VAL A 341 5.29 26.61 5.39
N SER A 342 5.14 27.52 4.42
CA SER A 342 6.25 28.04 3.60
C SER A 342 6.75 29.38 4.12
N VAL A 343 7.41 29.38 5.28
CA VAL A 343 8.07 30.56 5.87
C VAL A 343 9.53 30.27 6.18
N ASN A 344 10.37 31.30 6.13
CA ASN A 344 11.79 31.15 6.38
C ASN A 344 12.26 32.21 7.36
N ASN A 345 13.30 31.88 8.16
CA ASN A 345 13.94 32.77 9.11
C ASN A 345 13.00 33.36 10.17
N VAL A 346 12.06 32.56 10.66
CA VAL A 346 11.15 32.90 11.77
C VAL A 346 11.48 32.07 13.00
N THR A 347 10.91 32.42 14.16
CA THR A 347 11.27 31.77 15.42
C THR A 347 10.63 30.40 15.53
N CYS A 348 9.31 30.30 15.39
CA CYS A 348 8.59 29.06 15.63
C CYS A 348 7.75 28.62 14.41
N ILE A 349 8.02 27.43 13.91
CA ILE A 349 7.23 26.81 12.85
C ILE A 349 6.83 25.42 13.29
N GLY A 350 5.53 25.12 13.29
CA GLY A 350 5.01 23.78 13.53
C GLY A 350 4.15 23.26 12.40
N GLY A 351 4.23 21.97 12.14
CA GLY A 351 3.36 21.34 11.16
C GLY A 351 1.88 21.40 11.57
N VAL A 352 1.61 21.44 12.88
CA VAL A 352 0.28 21.62 13.48
C VAL A 352 0.20 22.98 14.16
N CYS A 353 1.10 23.28 15.10
CA CYS A 353 1.04 24.48 15.93
C CYS A 353 2.40 25.19 15.96
N GLY A 354 2.44 26.52 15.75
CA GLY A 354 3.65 27.31 15.84
C GLY A 354 4.18 27.35 17.28
N GLU A 355 3.40 27.89 18.23
CA GLU A 355 3.66 27.85 19.66
C GLU A 355 2.48 27.24 20.41
N ASN A 356 2.74 26.23 21.24
CA ASN A 356 1.76 25.57 22.08
C ASN A 356 2.01 25.87 23.56
N SER A 357 1.11 26.58 24.21
CA SER A 357 1.02 26.79 25.66
C SER A 357 -0.18 26.06 26.29
N GLY A 358 -0.99 25.39 25.49
CA GLY A 358 -2.17 24.63 25.87
C GLY A 358 -2.03 23.11 25.61
N THR A 359 -3.02 22.52 24.98
CA THR A 359 -3.06 21.10 24.68
C THR A 359 -3.16 20.86 23.15
N VAL A 360 -2.30 19.98 22.62
CA VAL A 360 -2.37 19.45 21.26
C VAL A 360 -2.46 17.93 21.35
N THR A 361 -3.51 17.32 20.86
CA THR A 361 -3.69 15.86 20.96
C THR A 361 -4.35 15.27 19.74
N SER A 362 -3.96 14.04 19.39
CA SER A 362 -4.52 13.25 18.28
C SER A 362 -4.48 14.01 16.95
N CYS A 363 -3.37 14.68 16.66
CA CYS A 363 -3.18 15.49 15.46
C CYS A 363 -2.08 14.93 14.55
N PHE A 364 -2.12 15.30 13.27
CA PHE A 364 -1.00 14.97 12.40
C PHE A 364 -0.65 16.05 11.37
N ASN A 365 0.59 16.00 10.88
CA ASN A 365 1.08 16.83 9.78
C ASN A 365 1.75 16.01 8.68
N THR A 366 1.40 16.31 7.42
CA THR A 366 2.06 15.77 6.23
C THR A 366 2.42 16.88 5.22
N GLY A 367 2.30 18.15 5.61
CA GLY A 367 2.76 19.27 4.82
C GLY A 367 4.26 19.54 5.01
N LEU A 368 4.88 20.13 4.01
CA LEU A 368 6.25 20.65 4.10
C LEU A 368 6.33 21.78 5.14
N ILE A 369 7.45 21.86 5.83
CA ILE A 369 7.71 22.89 6.85
C ILE A 369 8.93 23.71 6.42
N GLY A 370 8.86 25.03 6.55
CA GLY A 370 9.92 25.95 6.20
C GLY A 370 11.13 25.91 7.14
N THR A 371 11.94 26.95 7.13
CA THR A 371 13.19 27.04 7.92
C THR A 371 13.10 28.12 8.99
N GLY A 372 13.64 27.86 10.17
CA GLY A 372 13.59 28.79 11.30
C GLY A 372 14.45 28.32 12.48
N SER A 373 14.24 28.94 13.67
CA SER A 373 14.97 28.56 14.88
C SER A 373 14.40 27.37 15.61
N PHE A 374 13.07 27.32 15.76
CA PHE A 374 12.35 26.24 16.44
C PHE A 374 11.35 25.63 15.46
N ILE A 375 11.75 24.53 14.86
CA ILE A 375 10.95 23.87 13.83
C ILE A 375 10.56 22.47 14.33
N GLY A 376 9.28 22.18 14.37
CA GLY A 376 8.77 20.87 14.76
C GLY A 376 7.78 20.28 13.77
N GLY A 377 7.87 18.96 13.59
CA GLY A 377 6.91 18.23 12.77
C GLY A 377 5.46 18.43 13.24
N ILE A 378 5.27 18.67 14.54
CA ILE A 378 4.00 18.97 15.21
C ILE A 378 3.99 20.39 15.74
N CYS A 379 4.83 20.72 16.73
CA CYS A 379 4.89 22.06 17.31
C CYS A 379 6.28 22.68 17.16
N GLY A 380 6.33 23.95 16.76
CA GLY A 380 7.59 24.70 16.75
C GLY A 380 8.14 24.86 18.15
N LYS A 381 7.29 25.26 19.11
CA LYS A 381 7.63 25.42 20.52
C LYS A 381 6.51 24.89 21.42
N ASN A 382 6.89 24.17 22.49
CA ASN A 382 6.04 23.88 23.64
C ASN A 382 6.44 24.78 24.81
N GLY A 383 5.48 25.51 25.34
CA GLY A 383 5.62 26.34 26.55
C GLY A 383 5.55 25.54 27.84
N VAL A 384 5.71 26.23 28.96
CA VAL A 384 5.59 25.63 30.30
C VAL A 384 4.17 25.12 30.52
N ASN A 385 4.04 23.92 31.09
CA ASN A 385 2.75 23.25 31.37
C ASN A 385 1.90 22.91 30.13
N SER A 386 2.40 23.08 28.93
CA SER A 386 1.73 22.63 27.72
C SER A 386 1.71 21.11 27.63
N SER A 387 0.80 20.56 26.85
CA SER A 387 0.71 19.12 26.60
C SER A 387 0.62 18.82 25.10
N THR A 388 1.45 17.91 24.62
CA THR A 388 1.39 17.39 23.26
C THR A 388 1.41 15.86 23.34
N THR A 389 0.36 15.18 22.86
CA THR A 389 0.20 13.74 22.96
C THR A 389 -0.45 13.14 21.71
N ASN A 390 -0.17 11.88 21.40
CA ASN A 390 -0.76 11.14 20.31
C ASN A 390 -0.74 11.90 18.96
N CYS A 391 0.44 12.46 18.61
CA CYS A 391 0.60 13.28 17.43
C CYS A 391 1.68 12.74 16.49
N TYR A 392 1.41 12.79 15.19
CA TYR A 392 2.29 12.16 14.19
C TYR A 392 2.58 13.09 13.03
N TYR A 393 3.79 12.99 12.47
CA TYR A 393 4.16 13.71 11.25
C TYR A 393 4.83 12.77 10.25
N ASP A 394 4.77 13.08 8.95
CA ASP A 394 5.42 12.27 7.92
C ASP A 394 6.93 12.54 7.90
N SER A 395 7.71 11.59 8.43
CA SER A 395 9.17 11.68 8.54
C SER A 395 9.90 11.59 7.19
N ASN A 396 9.25 11.16 6.12
CA ASN A 396 9.80 11.25 4.78
C ASN A 396 9.66 12.67 4.18
N ILE A 397 8.76 13.49 4.72
CA ILE A 397 8.55 14.88 4.29
C ILE A 397 9.35 15.84 5.15
N TYR A 398 9.36 15.61 6.46
CA TYR A 398 10.16 16.38 7.42
C TYR A 398 10.94 15.44 8.33
N SER A 399 12.27 15.52 8.31
CA SER A 399 13.17 14.60 9.02
C SER A 399 13.67 15.10 10.38
N GLY A 400 13.21 16.27 10.82
CA GLY A 400 13.58 16.86 12.13
C GLY A 400 12.70 16.35 13.28
N ASP A 401 12.81 16.99 14.43
CA ASP A 401 12.10 16.63 15.65
C ASP A 401 10.59 16.95 15.58
N ALA A 402 9.78 16.21 16.35
CA ALA A 402 8.36 16.49 16.49
C ALA A 402 8.10 17.87 17.12
N ILE A 403 8.94 18.26 18.09
CA ILE A 403 8.89 19.54 18.82
C ILE A 403 10.23 20.25 18.62
N GLY A 404 10.23 21.45 18.02
CA GLY A 404 11.44 22.21 17.76
C GLY A 404 12.14 22.72 19.02
N TYR A 405 11.37 23.19 20.01
CA TYR A 405 11.86 23.57 21.33
C TYR A 405 10.83 23.27 22.41
N ASN A 406 11.24 22.55 23.44
CA ASN A 406 10.37 22.20 24.57
C ASN A 406 10.83 22.94 25.86
N GLN A 407 10.01 23.88 26.32
CA GLN A 407 10.24 24.61 27.56
C GLN A 407 9.49 23.94 28.71
N ASN A 408 9.91 22.71 29.11
CA ASN A 408 9.28 21.92 30.17
C ASN A 408 7.79 21.60 29.97
N GLY A 409 7.31 21.55 28.72
CA GLY A 409 5.99 21.02 28.39
C GLY A 409 5.99 19.49 28.46
N ASN A 410 4.81 18.90 28.67
CA ASN A 410 4.60 17.47 28.63
C ASN A 410 4.52 17.01 27.15
N VAL A 411 5.42 16.13 26.74
CA VAL A 411 5.42 15.51 25.42
C VAL A 411 5.28 14.01 25.58
N GLY A 412 4.22 13.43 25.04
CA GLY A 412 3.97 12.00 25.07
C GLY A 412 5.02 11.21 24.26
N GLU A 413 5.29 9.97 24.69
CA GLU A 413 6.12 9.03 23.93
C GLU A 413 5.51 8.70 22.54
N ASP A 414 4.23 8.97 22.35
CA ASP A 414 3.45 8.82 21.13
C ASP A 414 3.46 10.05 20.22
N VAL A 415 4.40 10.98 20.43
CA VAL A 415 4.63 12.16 19.58
C VAL A 415 5.87 11.93 18.74
N MET A 416 5.69 11.50 17.49
CA MET A 416 6.81 11.03 16.69
C MET A 416 6.59 11.11 15.17
N GLY A 417 7.68 10.99 14.43
CA GLY A 417 7.66 10.79 12.97
C GLY A 417 7.20 9.38 12.60
N LYS A 418 6.33 9.28 11.61
CA LYS A 418 5.94 8.05 10.95
C LYS A 418 6.25 8.17 9.46
N THR A 419 6.69 7.09 8.84
CA THR A 419 6.96 7.11 7.41
C THR A 419 5.67 7.25 6.59
N THR A 420 5.79 7.75 5.37
CA THR A 420 4.66 7.80 4.41
C THR A 420 4.00 6.42 4.23
N ALA A 421 4.79 5.33 4.29
CA ALA A 421 4.27 3.97 4.21
C ALA A 421 3.38 3.62 5.42
N GLN A 422 3.75 4.03 6.62
CA GLN A 422 2.96 3.84 7.84
C GLN A 422 1.65 4.66 7.81
N PHE A 423 1.70 5.89 7.31
CA PHE A 423 0.48 6.66 7.05
C PHE A 423 -0.47 5.94 6.08
N LYS A 424 0.06 5.44 4.96
CA LYS A 424 -0.73 4.70 3.97
C LYS A 424 -1.25 3.35 4.44
N SER A 425 -0.63 2.73 5.44
CA SER A 425 -1.00 1.40 5.93
C SER A 425 -2.24 1.37 6.81
N GLY A 426 -2.71 2.51 7.31
CA GLY A 426 -3.75 2.61 8.34
C GLY A 426 -3.20 2.65 9.77
N GLU A 427 -1.90 2.41 9.98
CA GLU A 427 -1.27 2.45 11.31
C GLU A 427 -1.56 3.75 12.03
N VAL A 428 -1.36 4.89 11.35
CA VAL A 428 -1.52 6.22 11.97
C VAL A 428 -2.99 6.49 12.32
N ALA A 429 -3.95 6.08 11.48
CA ALA A 429 -5.38 6.22 11.80
C ALA A 429 -5.76 5.43 13.06
N TRP A 430 -5.24 4.21 13.20
CA TRP A 430 -5.46 3.38 14.38
C TRP A 430 -4.80 3.97 15.64
N LEU A 431 -3.58 4.46 15.53
CA LEU A 431 -2.86 5.12 16.62
C LEU A 431 -3.57 6.40 17.08
N LEU A 432 -4.00 7.28 16.15
CA LEU A 432 -4.73 8.51 16.44
C LEU A 432 -6.05 8.26 17.20
N ASN A 433 -6.67 7.10 17.00
CA ASN A 433 -7.83 6.65 17.77
C ASN A 433 -7.46 6.07 19.15
N GLY A 434 -6.20 6.21 19.60
CA GLY A 434 -5.73 5.66 20.87
C GLY A 434 -5.53 4.16 20.83
N SER A 435 -5.05 3.63 19.70
CA SER A 435 -4.77 2.20 19.50
C SER A 435 -6.01 1.31 19.65
N ARG A 436 -7.14 1.76 19.13
CA ARG A 436 -8.42 1.05 19.18
C ARG A 436 -9.17 1.12 17.84
N SER A 437 -10.00 0.13 17.61
CA SER A 437 -10.83 0.01 16.40
C SER A 437 -12.33 0.13 16.68
N GLU A 438 -12.69 0.27 17.94
CA GLU A 438 -14.07 0.44 18.38
C GLU A 438 -14.19 1.71 19.21
N GLY A 439 -15.22 2.50 18.90
CA GLY A 439 -15.59 3.66 19.69
C GLY A 439 -16.68 3.30 20.70
N THR A 440 -16.79 4.10 21.74
CA THR A 440 -17.95 4.10 22.64
C THR A 440 -18.80 5.33 22.36
N GLU A 441 -20.00 5.38 22.93
CA GLU A 441 -20.86 6.55 22.85
C GLU A 441 -20.17 7.79 23.43
N GLU A 442 -19.42 7.61 24.51
CA GLU A 442 -18.68 8.69 25.20
C GLU A 442 -17.35 9.05 24.49
N SER A 443 -16.79 8.13 23.71
CA SER A 443 -15.54 8.30 23.00
C SER A 443 -15.60 7.62 21.61
N PRO A 444 -16.30 8.24 20.67
CA PRO A 444 -16.40 7.71 19.31
C PRO A 444 -15.02 7.74 18.62
N LEU A 445 -14.88 6.94 17.56
CA LEU A 445 -13.70 7.04 16.68
C LEU A 445 -13.76 8.37 15.92
N ALA A 446 -12.64 9.07 15.89
CA ALA A 446 -12.48 10.30 15.11
C ALA A 446 -11.83 10.03 13.74
N TRP A 447 -10.94 9.04 13.66
CA TRP A 447 -10.10 8.80 12.52
C TRP A 447 -10.46 7.52 11.77
N TYR A 448 -10.56 7.65 10.48
CA TYR A 448 -10.87 6.58 9.54
C TYR A 448 -9.87 6.59 8.39
N GLN A 449 -9.73 5.49 7.70
CA GLN A 449 -8.92 5.44 6.48
C GLN A 449 -9.35 4.26 5.63
N ASN A 450 -9.65 4.50 4.36
CA ASN A 450 -9.82 3.42 3.41
C ASN A 450 -8.43 2.94 2.95
N ILE A 451 -8.06 1.73 3.35
CA ILE A 451 -6.76 1.13 2.98
C ILE A 451 -6.88 0.04 1.92
N SER A 452 -8.04 -0.07 1.27
CA SER A 452 -8.26 -0.98 0.15
C SER A 452 -7.38 -0.62 -1.06
N PRO A 453 -6.74 -1.57 -1.72
CA PRO A 453 -5.84 -1.30 -2.85
C PRO A 453 -6.48 -0.52 -4.01
N SER A 454 -7.80 -0.68 -4.21
CA SER A 454 -8.52 -0.05 -5.34
C SER A 454 -8.91 1.41 -5.12
N SER A 455 -8.95 1.88 -3.86
CA SER A 455 -9.43 3.24 -3.52
C SER A 455 -8.82 3.77 -2.23
N ARG A 456 -7.52 3.56 -2.06
CA ARG A 456 -6.79 3.87 -0.82
C ARG A 456 -6.72 5.37 -0.56
N ASP A 457 -7.09 5.77 0.66
CA ASP A 457 -6.76 7.09 1.20
C ASP A 457 -5.24 7.17 1.47
N LEU A 458 -4.62 8.30 1.12
CA LEU A 458 -3.19 8.50 1.37
C LEU A 458 -2.88 8.68 2.86
N TYR A 459 -3.80 9.30 3.59
CA TYR A 459 -3.69 9.70 4.99
C TYR A 459 -4.99 9.45 5.75
N PRO A 460 -4.97 9.42 7.09
CA PRO A 460 -6.20 9.37 7.90
C PRO A 460 -7.16 10.51 7.56
N VAL A 461 -8.45 10.22 7.66
CA VAL A 461 -9.54 11.18 7.42
C VAL A 461 -10.48 11.23 8.63
N LEU A 462 -11.06 12.42 8.87
CA LEU A 462 -11.97 12.67 9.99
C LEU A 462 -13.40 12.18 9.74
N THR A 463 -13.74 11.93 8.49
CA THR A 463 -15.08 11.47 8.13
C THR A 463 -15.00 10.09 7.51
N GLY A 464 -15.76 9.17 8.05
CA GLY A 464 -15.78 7.79 7.54
C GLY A 464 -17.06 7.08 7.90
N THR A 465 -17.21 5.89 7.35
CA THR A 465 -18.27 4.94 7.71
C THR A 465 -17.61 3.76 8.42
N GLY A 466 -18.36 2.88 9.03
CA GLY A 466 -17.83 1.66 9.65
C GLY A 466 -17.00 0.80 8.70
N THR A 467 -17.17 0.95 7.37
CA THR A 467 -16.37 0.27 6.35
C THR A 467 -14.95 0.81 6.23
N ASN A 468 -14.66 2.02 6.72
CA ASN A 468 -13.35 2.67 6.70
C ASN A 468 -12.66 2.64 8.08
N THR A 469 -13.25 1.99 9.07
CA THR A 469 -12.62 1.74 10.36
C THR A 469 -11.35 0.91 10.16
N VAL A 470 -10.28 1.27 10.85
CA VAL A 470 -9.01 0.55 10.77
C VAL A 470 -8.88 -0.37 11.97
N TYR A 471 -8.65 -1.64 11.68
CA TYR A 471 -8.38 -2.70 12.67
C TYR A 471 -6.91 -3.09 12.63
N GLN A 472 -6.30 -3.30 13.80
CA GLN A 472 -5.03 -3.99 13.87
C GLN A 472 -5.29 -5.49 13.81
N VAL A 473 -4.69 -6.15 12.83
CA VAL A 473 -4.86 -7.59 12.57
C VAL A 473 -3.50 -8.26 12.46
N LYS A 474 -3.46 -9.60 12.52
CA LYS A 474 -2.25 -10.38 12.29
C LYS A 474 -2.09 -10.70 10.80
N ILE A 475 -0.86 -10.76 10.34
CA ILE A 475 -0.52 -11.42 9.08
C ILE A 475 -0.12 -12.85 9.40
N LEU A 476 -0.91 -13.80 8.92
CA LEU A 476 -0.68 -15.23 9.04
C LEU A 476 -0.03 -15.74 7.76
N CYS A 477 1.27 -15.96 7.81
CA CYS A 477 2.00 -16.50 6.68
C CYS A 477 1.75 -18.00 6.56
N GLY A 478 1.21 -18.46 5.43
CA GLY A 478 0.77 -19.85 5.25
C GLY A 478 -0.43 -20.25 6.11
N GLY A 479 -1.16 -19.26 6.65
CA GLY A 479 -2.40 -19.48 7.41
C GLY A 479 -2.23 -19.74 8.91
N THR A 480 -1.03 -19.93 9.41
CA THR A 480 -0.79 -20.29 10.82
C THR A 480 0.26 -19.44 11.53
N ASP A 481 1.25 -18.94 10.81
CA ASP A 481 2.40 -18.29 11.41
C ASP A 481 2.14 -16.78 11.53
N ASP A 482 1.91 -16.29 12.76
CA ASP A 482 1.81 -14.86 13.09
C ASP A 482 3.19 -14.20 12.89
N VAL A 483 3.34 -13.49 11.78
CA VAL A 483 4.64 -12.92 11.40
C VAL A 483 4.77 -11.45 11.75
N ARG A 484 3.67 -10.70 11.74
CA ARG A 484 3.63 -9.29 12.14
C ARG A 484 2.22 -8.77 12.28
N LYS A 485 2.08 -7.64 12.95
CA LYS A 485 0.86 -6.85 12.94
C LYS A 485 0.71 -6.12 11.61
N ALA A 486 -0.53 -5.99 11.17
CA ALA A 486 -0.93 -5.22 9.99
C ALA A 486 -2.22 -4.47 10.30
N TYR A 487 -2.65 -3.66 9.34
CA TYR A 487 -3.89 -2.90 9.45
C TYR A 487 -4.83 -3.25 8.29
N SER A 488 -6.12 -3.32 8.58
CA SER A 488 -7.16 -3.75 7.64
C SER A 488 -8.46 -3.00 7.91
N ASN A 489 -9.29 -2.81 6.88
CA ASN A 489 -10.67 -2.33 7.07
C ASN A 489 -11.65 -3.45 7.47
N THR A 490 -11.16 -4.67 7.67
CA THR A 490 -11.94 -5.79 8.19
C THR A 490 -11.27 -6.35 9.45
N ASN A 491 -12.06 -6.66 10.46
CA ASN A 491 -11.56 -7.29 11.69
C ASN A 491 -11.31 -8.80 11.45
N LYS A 492 -10.40 -9.11 10.53
CA LYS A 492 -10.00 -10.49 10.20
C LYS A 492 -8.51 -10.52 9.92
N ASP A 493 -7.84 -11.53 10.47
CA ASP A 493 -6.44 -11.78 10.17
C ASP A 493 -6.21 -12.01 8.68
N ILE A 494 -5.10 -11.51 8.17
CA ILE A 494 -4.76 -11.55 6.75
C ILE A 494 -3.89 -12.79 6.52
N THR A 495 -4.44 -13.77 5.83
CA THR A 495 -3.65 -14.92 5.38
C THR A 495 -2.92 -14.56 4.09
N VAL A 496 -1.61 -14.80 4.09
CA VAL A 496 -0.74 -14.56 2.94
C VAL A 496 0.10 -15.80 2.66
N GLU A 497 0.43 -16.01 1.40
CA GLU A 497 1.32 -17.09 1.00
C GLU A 497 2.77 -16.76 1.34
N HIS A 498 3.59 -17.81 1.53
CA HIS A 498 5.02 -17.63 1.71
C HIS A 498 5.68 -17.11 0.44
N ILE A 499 6.61 -16.20 0.59
CA ILE A 499 7.42 -15.68 -0.53
C ILE A 499 8.71 -16.49 -0.61
N LEU A 500 8.78 -17.40 -1.58
CA LEU A 500 9.92 -18.29 -1.81
C LEU A 500 10.57 -17.96 -3.16
N ILE A 501 11.53 -17.05 -3.17
CA ILE A 501 12.18 -16.53 -4.38
C ILE A 501 13.46 -17.33 -4.68
N GLY A 502 13.75 -17.50 -5.96
CA GLY A 502 14.99 -18.16 -6.45
C GLY A 502 15.00 -19.68 -6.29
N PRO A 503 16.11 -20.36 -6.64
CA PRO A 503 16.31 -21.77 -6.40
C PRO A 503 16.50 -22.07 -4.91
N ALA A 504 16.29 -23.33 -4.50
CA ALA A 504 16.65 -23.74 -3.15
C ALA A 504 18.17 -23.83 -3.00
N VAL A 505 18.66 -23.47 -1.84
CA VAL A 505 20.09 -23.51 -1.51
C VAL A 505 20.38 -24.78 -0.71
N PHE A 506 21.45 -25.48 -1.07
CA PHE A 506 21.86 -26.68 -0.34
C PHE A 506 22.38 -26.34 1.05
N ASN A 507 21.81 -26.97 2.05
CA ASN A 507 22.25 -26.87 3.44
C ASN A 507 23.14 -28.10 3.76
N SER A 508 24.44 -27.92 3.75
CA SER A 508 25.41 -29.02 3.97
C SER A 508 25.32 -29.65 5.37
N GLY A 509 24.90 -28.88 6.39
CA GLY A 509 24.70 -29.38 7.75
C GLY A 509 23.50 -30.31 7.89
N LYS A 510 22.42 -30.01 7.15
CA LYS A 510 21.17 -30.80 7.12
C LYS A 510 21.10 -31.75 5.91
N LYS A 511 22.03 -31.67 4.98
CA LYS A 511 22.07 -32.40 3.71
C LYS A 511 20.77 -32.36 2.91
N ILE A 512 20.14 -31.21 2.84
CA ILE A 512 18.87 -30.95 2.15
C ILE A 512 18.86 -29.57 1.54
N TYR A 513 18.12 -29.37 0.45
CA TYR A 513 17.90 -28.05 -0.11
C TYR A 513 16.84 -27.29 0.69
N SER A 514 17.01 -25.99 0.85
CA SER A 514 16.07 -25.17 1.60
C SER A 514 15.84 -23.79 0.98
N LYS A 515 14.66 -23.24 1.22
CA LYS A 515 14.31 -21.84 1.00
C LYS A 515 13.76 -21.25 2.29
N ILE A 516 14.14 -20.02 2.58
CA ILE A 516 13.56 -19.27 3.69
C ILE A 516 12.55 -18.30 3.11
N CYS A 517 11.40 -18.19 3.75
CA CYS A 517 10.41 -17.19 3.38
C CYS A 517 11.00 -15.79 3.49
N GLN A 518 10.99 -15.03 2.39
CA GLN A 518 11.53 -13.67 2.30
C GLN A 518 10.58 -12.62 2.89
N ARG A 519 9.42 -13.03 3.37
CA ARG A 519 8.50 -12.12 4.03
C ARG A 519 9.07 -11.72 5.38
N GLU A 520 9.14 -10.41 5.61
CA GLU A 520 9.60 -9.84 6.87
C GLU A 520 8.85 -10.46 8.06
N GLY A 521 9.60 -10.91 9.07
CA GLY A 521 9.09 -11.54 10.28
C GLY A 521 8.71 -13.01 10.15
N CYS A 522 8.66 -13.60 8.94
CA CYS A 522 8.31 -15.02 8.78
C CYS A 522 9.46 -15.96 9.11
N GLY A 523 10.59 -15.82 8.44
CA GLY A 523 11.77 -16.67 8.67
C GLY A 523 11.57 -18.18 8.52
N LYS A 524 10.39 -18.66 8.12
CA LYS A 524 10.06 -20.08 8.00
C LYS A 524 10.85 -20.72 6.88
N THR A 525 11.46 -21.82 7.18
CA THR A 525 12.26 -22.61 6.24
C THR A 525 11.42 -23.71 5.61
N PHE A 526 11.56 -23.87 4.29
CA PHE A 526 10.94 -24.93 3.51
C PHE A 526 12.03 -25.80 2.91
N TYR A 527 11.83 -27.11 2.97
CA TYR A 527 12.81 -28.09 2.55
C TYR A 527 12.41 -28.76 1.24
N TYR A 528 13.43 -29.10 0.42
CA TYR A 528 13.26 -29.68 -0.90
C TYR A 528 14.34 -30.73 -1.16
N ALA A 529 13.97 -31.77 -1.85
CA ALA A 529 14.89 -32.82 -2.28
C ALA A 529 15.72 -32.40 -3.51
N ASP A 530 15.39 -31.27 -4.14
CA ASP A 530 16.03 -30.79 -5.37
C ASP A 530 16.28 -29.27 -5.35
N ALA A 531 17.32 -28.82 -6.05
CA ALA A 531 17.68 -27.40 -6.18
C ALA A 531 16.57 -26.59 -6.88
N ALA A 532 15.82 -27.20 -7.80
CA ALA A 532 14.72 -26.54 -8.51
C ALA A 532 13.49 -26.28 -7.63
N SER A 533 13.45 -26.88 -6.43
CA SER A 533 12.34 -26.75 -5.47
C SER A 533 11.03 -27.37 -5.96
N THR A 534 11.12 -28.41 -6.78
CA THR A 534 9.95 -29.10 -7.31
C THR A 534 9.46 -30.23 -6.40
N ILE A 535 10.36 -30.79 -5.60
CA ILE A 535 10.11 -31.93 -4.72
C ILE A 535 10.17 -31.46 -3.27
N LYS A 536 9.00 -31.21 -2.67
CA LYS A 536 8.90 -30.79 -1.26
C LYS A 536 9.30 -31.93 -0.32
N ALA A 537 10.09 -31.59 0.70
CA ALA A 537 10.47 -32.50 1.78
C ALA A 537 9.88 -32.02 3.12
N THR A 538 9.38 -32.93 3.92
CA THR A 538 8.86 -32.67 5.25
C THR A 538 9.89 -33.09 6.29
N PRO A 539 10.31 -32.18 7.20
CA PRO A 539 11.25 -32.52 8.25
C PRO A 539 10.56 -33.33 9.37
N ASN A 540 11.34 -34.15 10.10
CA ASN A 540 10.96 -34.61 11.42
C ASN A 540 10.99 -33.46 12.44
N ALA A 541 10.56 -33.71 13.69
CA ALA A 541 10.45 -32.69 14.71
C ALA A 541 11.80 -32.01 15.03
N GLU A 542 12.91 -32.71 14.92
CA GLU A 542 14.25 -32.21 15.19
C GLU A 542 14.94 -31.64 13.93
N GLU A 543 14.28 -31.66 12.77
CA GLU A 543 14.82 -31.27 11.45
C GLU A 543 16.15 -31.98 11.10
N THR A 544 16.33 -33.22 11.54
CA THR A 544 17.50 -34.07 11.26
C THR A 544 17.26 -35.10 10.18
N ALA A 545 16.00 -35.38 9.86
CA ALA A 545 15.59 -36.28 8.79
C ALA A 545 14.44 -35.66 7.98
N PHE A 546 14.42 -35.96 6.69
CA PHE A 546 13.49 -35.36 5.73
C PHE A 546 12.78 -36.46 4.94
N ALA A 547 11.47 -36.33 4.78
CA ALA A 547 10.64 -37.25 4.05
C ALA A 547 9.96 -36.59 2.85
N VAL A 548 9.94 -37.28 1.73
CA VAL A 548 9.16 -36.95 0.53
C VAL A 548 8.00 -37.92 0.43
N ALA A 549 6.79 -37.45 0.29
CA ALA A 549 5.59 -38.28 0.29
C ALA A 549 5.59 -39.29 -0.88
N SER A 550 5.91 -38.81 -2.07
CA SER A 550 6.00 -39.64 -3.28
C SER A 550 7.05 -39.09 -4.24
N TYR A 551 7.73 -40.00 -4.92
CA TYR A 551 8.71 -39.66 -5.96
C TYR A 551 8.66 -40.70 -7.08
N THR A 552 8.81 -40.25 -8.31
CA THR A 552 8.97 -41.12 -9.47
C THR A 552 10.37 -40.96 -10.04
N LEU A 553 11.16 -42.01 -10.03
CA LEU A 553 12.45 -42.06 -10.69
C LEU A 553 12.28 -42.79 -12.01
N GLU A 554 12.49 -42.13 -13.11
CA GLU A 554 12.35 -42.69 -14.44
C GLU A 554 13.66 -43.25 -14.97
N ASP A 555 13.60 -44.36 -15.71
CA ASP A 555 14.76 -44.96 -16.34
C ASP A 555 15.55 -43.96 -17.19
N ALA A 556 16.85 -44.07 -17.08
CA ALA A 556 17.79 -43.20 -17.83
C ALA A 556 17.63 -41.68 -17.60
N THR A 557 16.94 -41.28 -16.55
CA THR A 557 16.88 -39.86 -16.13
C THR A 557 17.99 -39.54 -15.16
N ALA A 558 18.66 -38.40 -15.37
CA ALA A 558 19.74 -37.93 -14.49
C ALA A 558 19.21 -37.61 -13.08
N TYR A 559 19.98 -37.99 -12.07
CA TYR A 559 19.71 -37.63 -10.68
C TYR A 559 20.92 -36.88 -10.11
N ASN A 560 20.72 -35.58 -9.86
CA ASN A 560 21.79 -34.65 -9.47
C ASN A 560 21.62 -34.12 -8.04
N SER A 561 20.68 -34.65 -7.25
CA SER A 561 20.43 -34.08 -5.92
C SER A 561 21.56 -34.43 -4.97
N GLU A 562 22.06 -33.42 -4.27
CA GLU A 562 23.00 -33.57 -3.14
C GLU A 562 22.22 -33.87 -1.83
N ALA A 563 20.91 -33.94 -1.87
CA ALA A 563 20.08 -34.14 -0.68
C ALA A 563 20.00 -35.62 -0.26
N GLU A 564 19.88 -35.83 1.05
CA GLU A 564 19.56 -37.11 1.67
C GLU A 564 18.15 -37.04 2.24
N PHE A 565 17.27 -37.96 1.83
CA PHE A 565 15.86 -38.00 2.25
C PHE A 565 15.25 -39.40 2.10
N THR A 566 14.12 -39.61 2.75
CA THR A 566 13.35 -40.84 2.61
C THR A 566 12.11 -40.58 1.75
N VAL A 567 11.86 -41.43 0.78
CA VAL A 567 10.64 -41.41 -0.04
C VAL A 567 9.64 -42.42 0.52
N THR A 568 8.49 -41.92 0.98
CA THR A 568 7.45 -42.81 1.56
C THR A 568 6.90 -43.78 0.50
N SER A 569 6.65 -43.30 -0.71
CA SER A 569 6.18 -44.12 -1.83
C SER A 569 7.01 -43.80 -3.08
N LEU A 570 7.96 -44.68 -3.40
CA LEU A 570 8.82 -44.54 -4.58
C LEU A 570 8.29 -45.41 -5.72
N ALA A 571 8.09 -44.78 -6.89
CA ALA A 571 7.87 -45.47 -8.14
C ALA A 571 9.16 -45.45 -8.98
N TYR A 572 9.83 -46.54 -9.15
CA TYR A 572 10.98 -46.63 -10.05
C TYR A 572 10.53 -47.25 -11.38
N LYS A 573 10.49 -46.46 -12.42
CA LYS A 573 10.16 -46.91 -13.76
C LYS A 573 11.40 -47.38 -14.48
N ARG A 574 11.32 -48.55 -15.08
CA ARG A 574 12.44 -49.13 -15.80
C ARG A 574 11.97 -49.88 -17.04
N LYS A 575 12.75 -49.78 -18.11
CA LYS A 575 12.51 -50.50 -19.36
C LYS A 575 13.29 -51.82 -19.41
N PHE A 576 12.59 -52.86 -19.82
CA PHE A 576 13.14 -54.18 -20.03
C PHE A 576 12.92 -54.58 -21.48
N TYR A 577 13.94 -55.23 -22.05
CA TYR A 577 13.92 -55.64 -23.47
C TYR A 577 13.94 -57.17 -23.64
N ASP A 578 14.53 -57.86 -22.68
CA ASP A 578 14.67 -59.31 -22.62
C ASP A 578 14.86 -59.78 -21.17
N ASP A 579 15.26 -61.05 -20.99
CA ASP A 579 15.59 -61.64 -19.68
C ASP A 579 17.09 -61.56 -19.32
N LYS A 580 17.85 -60.75 -20.04
CA LYS A 580 19.31 -60.60 -19.78
C LYS A 580 19.61 -59.62 -18.67
N TRP A 581 20.77 -59.80 -18.07
CA TRP A 581 21.28 -58.90 -17.06
C TRP A 581 21.49 -57.49 -17.59
N MET A 582 21.02 -56.50 -16.84
CA MET A 582 21.12 -55.08 -17.11
C MET A 582 21.82 -54.35 -15.99
N ALA A 583 22.64 -53.37 -16.31
CA ALA A 583 23.33 -52.52 -15.34
C ALA A 583 22.37 -51.63 -14.58
N VAL A 584 22.47 -51.59 -13.27
CA VAL A 584 21.69 -50.74 -12.36
C VAL A 584 22.61 -49.97 -11.42
N TYR A 585 22.34 -48.71 -11.29
CA TYR A 585 22.97 -47.83 -10.30
C TYR A 585 21.98 -46.74 -9.88
N VAL A 586 21.49 -46.79 -8.67
CA VAL A 586 20.41 -45.91 -8.20
C VAL A 586 20.76 -45.25 -6.86
N PRO A 587 20.18 -44.06 -6.57
CA PRO A 587 20.50 -43.32 -5.37
C PRO A 587 19.78 -43.80 -4.10
N PHE A 588 19.07 -44.91 -4.15
CA PHE A 588 18.35 -45.50 -3.03
C PHE A 588 18.68 -46.96 -2.82
N ALA A 589 18.48 -47.46 -1.61
CA ALA A 589 18.67 -48.87 -1.31
C ALA A 589 17.52 -49.71 -1.91
N ILE A 590 17.90 -50.77 -2.62
CA ILE A 590 16.92 -51.68 -3.25
C ILE A 590 16.58 -52.79 -2.28
N ASP A 591 15.34 -52.85 -1.80
CA ASP A 591 14.76 -53.97 -1.05
C ASP A 591 14.37 -55.06 -2.03
N CYS A 592 15.20 -56.10 -2.11
CA CYS A 592 15.02 -57.21 -3.06
C CYS A 592 13.80 -58.07 -2.70
N SER A 593 13.28 -58.04 -1.48
CA SER A 593 12.08 -58.80 -1.09
C SER A 593 10.81 -58.34 -1.87
N LYS A 594 10.83 -57.10 -2.36
CA LYS A 594 9.72 -56.53 -3.17
C LYS A 594 9.77 -56.92 -4.65
N LEU A 595 10.84 -57.57 -5.09
CA LEU A 595 11.10 -57.86 -6.49
C LEU A 595 11.08 -59.37 -6.84
N GLU A 596 10.95 -60.22 -5.87
CA GLU A 596 11.27 -61.67 -5.97
C GLU A 596 10.36 -62.45 -6.93
N SER A 597 9.15 -62.05 -7.19
CA SER A 597 8.25 -62.77 -8.08
C SER A 597 8.74 -62.75 -9.54
N ASP A 598 9.17 -61.57 -10.00
CA ASP A 598 9.35 -61.27 -11.42
C ASP A 598 10.77 -60.94 -11.82
N TYR A 599 11.65 -60.61 -10.82
CA TYR A 599 12.99 -60.12 -11.08
C TYR A 599 14.04 -60.86 -10.30
N GLU A 600 15.27 -60.83 -10.81
CA GLU A 600 16.48 -61.27 -10.11
C GLU A 600 17.45 -60.09 -10.01
N MET A 601 18.08 -60.01 -8.84
CA MET A 601 19.13 -59.03 -8.55
C MET A 601 20.44 -59.75 -8.24
N ALA A 602 21.56 -59.14 -8.66
CA ALA A 602 22.89 -59.63 -8.31
C ALA A 602 23.83 -58.45 -8.04
N THR A 603 24.70 -58.64 -7.07
CA THR A 603 25.82 -57.73 -6.79
C THR A 603 27.10 -58.22 -7.48
N ILE A 604 27.96 -57.30 -7.85
CA ILE A 604 29.27 -57.61 -8.40
C ILE A 604 30.14 -58.11 -7.25
N ASN A 605 30.75 -59.25 -7.43
CA ASN A 605 31.58 -59.92 -6.42
C ASN A 605 33.06 -59.82 -6.75
N ASN A 606 33.49 -60.44 -7.87
CA ASN A 606 34.90 -60.48 -8.23
C ASN A 606 35.10 -60.73 -9.74
N PHE A 607 36.34 -60.60 -10.21
CA PHE A 607 36.79 -61.02 -11.51
C PHE A 607 37.79 -62.16 -11.37
N HIS A 608 37.62 -63.20 -12.24
CA HIS A 608 38.55 -64.28 -12.38
C HIS A 608 39.12 -64.34 -13.81
N GLU A 609 40.48 -64.43 -13.93
CA GLU A 609 41.18 -64.53 -15.20
C GLU A 609 41.68 -65.95 -15.37
N TYR A 610 41.41 -66.54 -16.49
CA TYR A 610 41.87 -67.87 -16.87
C TYR A 610 42.69 -67.73 -18.16
N GLU A 611 44.00 -68.07 -18.10
CA GLU A 611 44.84 -68.19 -19.29
C GLU A 611 44.45 -69.45 -20.09
N GLN A 612 44.22 -69.27 -21.41
CA GLN A 612 43.87 -70.33 -22.32
C GLN A 612 45.12 -70.92 -23.01
N GLU A 613 45.01 -72.09 -23.57
CA GLU A 613 46.08 -72.77 -24.25
C GLU A 613 46.69 -72.01 -25.45
N ASP A 614 45.92 -71.08 -26.02
CA ASP A 614 46.32 -70.19 -27.11
C ASP A 614 46.93 -68.87 -26.63
N GLY A 615 47.25 -68.74 -25.33
CA GLY A 615 47.75 -67.50 -24.71
C GLY A 615 46.75 -66.35 -24.57
N THR A 616 45.52 -66.60 -24.84
CA THR A 616 44.49 -65.66 -24.60
C THR A 616 43.89 -65.79 -23.18
N TYR A 617 43.30 -64.74 -22.64
CA TYR A 617 42.67 -64.77 -21.32
C TYR A 617 41.09 -64.78 -21.46
N LYS A 618 40.47 -65.76 -20.80
CA LYS A 618 39.07 -65.78 -20.52
C LYS A 618 38.84 -65.07 -19.20
N VAL A 619 38.05 -64.02 -19.21
CA VAL A 619 37.67 -63.27 -18.01
C VAL A 619 36.24 -63.62 -17.60
N VAL A 620 36.08 -64.02 -16.34
CA VAL A 620 34.78 -64.34 -15.76
C VAL A 620 34.43 -63.33 -14.70
N LEU A 621 33.32 -62.64 -14.90
CA LEU A 621 32.71 -61.76 -13.89
C LEU A 621 31.86 -62.68 -12.98
N GLU A 622 32.26 -62.72 -11.72
CA GLU A 622 31.50 -63.38 -10.68
C GLU A 622 30.47 -62.41 -10.07
N VAL A 623 29.22 -62.73 -10.12
CA VAL A 623 28.13 -61.94 -9.50
C VAL A 623 27.39 -62.80 -8.47
N LYS A 624 27.13 -62.22 -7.31
CA LYS A 624 26.42 -62.92 -6.24
C LYS A 624 24.90 -62.55 -6.34
N ARG A 625 24.07 -63.59 -6.51
CA ARG A 625 22.63 -63.42 -6.47
C ARG A 625 22.19 -62.93 -5.07
N VAL A 626 21.38 -61.89 -5.02
CA VAL A 626 20.77 -61.41 -3.77
C VAL A 626 19.54 -62.23 -3.48
N THR A 627 19.57 -62.98 -2.39
CA THR A 627 18.49 -63.87 -1.94
C THR A 627 17.40 -63.12 -1.20
N GLN A 628 16.30 -63.87 -0.91
CA GLN A 628 15.10 -63.30 -0.22
C GLN A 628 15.40 -62.46 0.98
N GLY A 629 14.87 -61.23 1.04
CA GLY A 629 15.00 -60.29 2.13
C GLY A 629 16.31 -59.50 2.12
N GLY A 630 17.18 -59.72 1.09
CA GLY A 630 18.40 -58.94 0.95
C GLY A 630 18.16 -57.52 0.48
N THR A 631 19.04 -56.63 0.90
CA THR A 631 19.01 -55.24 0.48
C THR A 631 20.32 -54.88 -0.23
N ILE A 632 20.23 -54.26 -1.41
CA ILE A 632 21.40 -53.65 -2.07
C ILE A 632 21.50 -52.21 -1.63
N PRO A 633 22.62 -51.77 -1.02
CA PRO A 633 22.78 -50.38 -0.58
C PRO A 633 22.66 -49.38 -1.75
N ALA A 634 22.24 -48.17 -1.44
CA ALA A 634 22.26 -47.07 -2.40
C ALA A 634 23.63 -46.85 -3.01
N LEU A 635 23.70 -46.40 -4.25
CA LEU A 635 24.94 -46.12 -4.98
C LEU A 635 25.88 -47.33 -5.10
N THR A 636 25.30 -48.51 -5.24
CA THR A 636 26.04 -49.74 -5.46
C THR A 636 25.81 -50.22 -6.89
N PRO A 637 26.85 -50.34 -7.74
CA PRO A 637 26.75 -50.99 -9.03
C PRO A 637 26.23 -52.42 -8.88
N CYS A 638 25.12 -52.74 -9.53
CA CYS A 638 24.49 -54.06 -9.45
C CYS A 638 23.82 -54.43 -10.78
N LEU A 639 23.28 -55.60 -10.84
CA LEU A 639 22.61 -56.14 -12.01
C LEU A 639 21.17 -56.49 -11.65
N MET A 640 20.27 -56.28 -12.64
CA MET A 640 18.86 -56.66 -12.59
C MET A 640 18.47 -57.39 -13.88
N ARG A 641 17.61 -58.40 -13.77
CA ARG A 641 16.94 -59.00 -14.96
C ARG A 641 15.52 -59.44 -14.63
N MET A 642 14.70 -59.56 -15.64
CA MET A 642 13.44 -60.27 -15.52
C MET A 642 13.65 -61.78 -15.52
N LYS A 643 12.88 -62.54 -14.75
CA LYS A 643 12.92 -63.98 -14.75
C LYS A 643 12.33 -64.61 -16.03
N THR A 644 11.41 -63.91 -16.66
CA THR A 644 10.78 -64.29 -17.91
C THR A 644 10.95 -63.15 -18.91
N ALA A 645 11.43 -63.47 -20.12
CA ALA A 645 11.58 -62.49 -21.19
C ALA A 645 10.25 -61.86 -21.57
N PRO A 646 10.14 -60.52 -21.70
CA PRO A 646 8.97 -59.91 -22.24
C PRO A 646 8.86 -60.16 -23.76
N GLU A 647 7.64 -60.23 -24.28
CA GLU A 647 7.42 -60.40 -25.74
C GLU A 647 7.89 -59.20 -26.57
N ALA A 648 7.95 -58.01 -25.96
CA ALA A 648 8.45 -56.74 -26.55
C ALA A 648 9.05 -55.84 -25.47
N GLU A 649 9.68 -54.75 -25.87
CA GLU A 649 10.08 -53.69 -24.91
C GLU A 649 8.90 -53.32 -24.01
N VAL A 650 9.11 -53.40 -22.71
CA VAL A 650 8.08 -53.06 -21.71
C VAL A 650 8.69 -52.16 -20.64
N GLU A 651 7.96 -51.12 -20.31
CA GLU A 651 8.28 -50.30 -19.13
C GLU A 651 7.53 -50.88 -17.91
N LYS A 652 8.24 -51.14 -16.86
CA LYS A 652 7.71 -51.64 -15.59
C LYS A 652 7.92 -50.59 -14.51
N THR A 653 6.94 -50.45 -13.62
CA THR A 653 7.04 -49.64 -12.43
C THR A 653 7.28 -50.55 -11.23
N LEU A 654 8.45 -50.36 -10.61
CA LEU A 654 8.85 -51.04 -9.38
C LEU A 654 8.50 -50.11 -8.22
N THR A 655 7.79 -50.56 -7.21
CA THR A 655 7.37 -49.74 -6.07
C THR A 655 8.16 -50.11 -4.82
N PHE A 656 8.63 -49.13 -4.12
CA PHE A 656 9.34 -49.24 -2.84
C PHE A 656 8.71 -48.29 -1.81
N GLU A 657 8.59 -48.77 -0.59
CA GLU A 657 8.15 -47.97 0.54
C GLU A 657 9.34 -47.56 1.41
N ASN A 658 9.31 -46.32 1.90
CA ASN A 658 10.34 -45.76 2.79
C ASN A 658 11.77 -45.87 2.21
N ALA A 659 11.91 -45.63 0.92
CA ALA A 659 13.16 -45.70 0.22
C ALA A 659 14.11 -44.56 0.63
N ALA A 660 15.23 -44.88 1.25
CA ALA A 660 16.23 -43.87 1.65
C ALA A 660 17.12 -43.50 0.45
N PHE A 661 17.04 -42.21 0.07
CA PHE A 661 17.86 -41.64 -1.00
C PHE A 661 19.15 -41.05 -0.44
N SER A 662 20.26 -41.35 -1.08
CA SER A 662 21.56 -40.80 -0.83
C SER A 662 21.86 -39.64 -1.78
N ALA A 663 22.69 -38.70 -1.35
CA ALA A 663 23.28 -37.68 -2.21
C ALA A 663 23.88 -38.28 -3.47
N ALA A 664 23.73 -37.60 -4.60
CA ALA A 664 24.27 -38.06 -5.88
C ALA A 664 25.78 -38.16 -5.79
N ALA A 665 26.30 -39.33 -6.06
CA ALA A 665 27.73 -39.59 -6.11
C ALA A 665 28.04 -40.71 -7.08
N ASP A 666 29.13 -40.62 -7.80
CA ASP A 666 29.69 -41.71 -8.59
C ASP A 666 30.60 -42.53 -7.67
N LYS A 667 30.23 -43.79 -7.43
CA LYS A 667 31.00 -44.73 -6.64
C LYS A 667 31.52 -45.89 -7.50
N SER A 668 32.62 -46.46 -7.09
CA SER A 668 33.23 -47.61 -7.78
C SER A 668 33.32 -48.83 -6.89
N ILE A 669 33.32 -50.00 -7.51
CA ILE A 669 33.67 -51.27 -6.90
C ILE A 669 35.00 -51.69 -7.56
N ASP A 670 36.00 -51.93 -6.73
CA ASP A 670 37.28 -52.47 -7.18
C ASP A 670 37.27 -54.02 -7.10
N CYS A 671 37.41 -54.64 -8.25
CA CYS A 671 37.50 -56.08 -8.39
C CYS A 671 38.85 -56.46 -9.05
N SER A 672 39.91 -55.72 -8.78
CA SER A 672 41.19 -55.83 -9.43
C SER A 672 41.84 -57.23 -9.20
N SER A 673 42.39 -57.76 -10.27
CA SER A 673 43.21 -59.02 -10.27
C SER A 673 44.69 -58.68 -10.03
N VAL A 674 45.54 -59.75 -10.03
CA VAL A 674 46.99 -59.58 -9.93
C VAL A 674 47.56 -58.87 -11.15
N THR A 675 46.95 -59.03 -12.32
CA THR A 675 47.40 -58.52 -13.60
C THR A 675 46.76 -57.26 -14.06
N ARG A 676 45.51 -57.02 -13.67
CA ARG A 676 44.67 -55.84 -14.10
C ARG A 676 43.89 -55.21 -13.01
N TYR A 677 43.65 -53.92 -13.17
CA TYR A 677 42.66 -53.17 -12.40
C TYR A 677 41.30 -53.29 -13.10
N TYR A 678 40.32 -53.87 -12.42
CA TYR A 678 38.93 -53.94 -12.86
C TYR A 678 38.08 -53.10 -11.93
N GLN A 679 37.58 -51.98 -12.42
CA GLN A 679 36.77 -51.08 -11.60
C GLN A 679 35.40 -50.87 -12.25
N PHE A 680 34.35 -51.09 -11.49
CA PHE A 680 32.98 -50.74 -11.91
C PHE A 680 32.63 -49.35 -11.38
N PHE A 681 32.38 -48.42 -12.26
CA PHE A 681 32.00 -47.07 -11.95
C PHE A 681 30.48 -46.87 -12.19
N GLY A 682 29.75 -46.62 -11.12
CA GLY A 682 28.35 -46.22 -11.22
C GLY A 682 28.19 -44.75 -11.56
N THR A 683 27.21 -44.40 -12.35
CA THR A 683 26.87 -43.01 -12.62
C THR A 683 25.37 -42.78 -12.62
N LEU A 684 24.94 -41.76 -11.86
CA LEU A 684 23.54 -41.32 -11.81
C LEU A 684 23.19 -40.34 -12.95
N ASN A 685 24.19 -39.71 -13.55
CA ASN A 685 24.03 -38.68 -14.56
C ASN A 685 24.36 -39.09 -15.98
N GLY A 686 24.80 -40.37 -16.10
CA GLY A 686 25.42 -40.81 -17.32
C GLY A 686 26.86 -40.31 -17.53
N LYS A 687 27.53 -40.81 -18.51
CA LYS A 687 28.90 -40.40 -18.80
C LYS A 687 29.12 -40.29 -20.31
N LYS A 688 29.83 -39.25 -20.72
CA LYS A 688 30.36 -39.00 -22.06
C LYS A 688 31.87 -39.16 -22.02
N GLY A 689 32.49 -39.49 -23.15
CA GLY A 689 33.95 -39.61 -23.26
C GLY A 689 34.51 -40.81 -22.49
N LEU A 690 33.88 -41.96 -22.60
CA LEU A 690 34.40 -43.23 -22.15
C LEU A 690 35.67 -43.58 -22.98
N THR A 691 36.67 -44.22 -22.34
CA THR A 691 37.95 -44.50 -22.98
C THR A 691 37.80 -45.77 -23.81
N ALA A 692 37.91 -45.64 -25.15
CA ALA A 692 37.69 -46.74 -26.09
C ALA A 692 38.62 -47.97 -25.89
N ALA A 693 39.80 -47.77 -25.28
CA ALA A 693 40.74 -48.86 -25.02
C ALA A 693 40.45 -49.66 -23.75
N THR A 694 39.81 -49.02 -22.75
CA THR A 694 39.73 -49.56 -21.38
C THR A 694 38.30 -49.71 -20.84
N ASP A 695 37.34 -48.98 -21.41
CA ASP A 695 35.99 -48.94 -20.82
C ASP A 695 35.00 -49.84 -21.60
N PHE A 696 34.15 -50.48 -20.85
CA PHE A 696 33.14 -51.43 -21.34
C PHE A 696 31.77 -51.09 -20.73
N VAL A 697 30.72 -51.20 -21.52
CA VAL A 697 29.33 -51.02 -21.06
C VAL A 697 28.51 -52.30 -21.19
N LEU A 698 27.69 -52.58 -20.21
CA LEU A 698 26.77 -53.69 -20.22
C LEU A 698 25.46 -53.32 -20.87
N ASN A 699 25.03 -54.02 -21.91
CA ASN A 699 23.75 -53.87 -22.52
C ASN A 699 23.22 -55.25 -22.97
N ALA A 700 21.95 -55.54 -22.63
CA ALA A 700 21.30 -56.81 -22.98
C ALA A 700 22.19 -58.05 -22.68
N GLY A 701 22.79 -58.11 -21.51
CA GLY A 701 23.62 -59.22 -21.06
C GLY A 701 25.01 -59.36 -21.74
N LYS A 702 25.43 -58.35 -22.49
CA LYS A 702 26.76 -58.35 -23.17
C LYS A 702 27.53 -57.11 -22.79
N LEU A 703 28.83 -57.25 -22.58
CA LEU A 703 29.76 -56.14 -22.44
C LEU A 703 30.27 -55.70 -23.82
N TYR A 704 30.11 -54.44 -24.11
CA TYR A 704 30.56 -53.80 -25.33
C TYR A 704 31.76 -52.90 -25.02
N LYS A 705 32.82 -53.06 -25.76
CA LYS A 705 33.95 -52.14 -25.74
C LYS A 705 33.43 -50.79 -26.24
N THR A 706 33.82 -49.71 -25.56
CA THR A 706 33.34 -48.37 -25.89
C THR A 706 34.09 -47.79 -27.08
N SER A 707 33.50 -46.80 -27.74
CA SER A 707 34.15 -45.92 -28.68
C SER A 707 34.19 -44.48 -28.11
N GLU A 708 35.00 -43.63 -28.70
CA GLU A 708 35.08 -42.21 -28.27
C GLU A 708 33.74 -41.46 -28.22
N ASN A 709 32.75 -41.94 -28.97
CA ASN A 709 31.41 -41.39 -29.02
C ASN A 709 30.36 -42.12 -28.17
N THR A 710 30.78 -43.13 -27.41
CA THR A 710 29.87 -43.90 -26.55
C THR A 710 29.37 -43.01 -25.41
N VAL A 711 28.05 -42.97 -25.25
CA VAL A 711 27.38 -42.26 -24.16
C VAL A 711 26.69 -43.29 -23.27
N LEU A 712 27.08 -43.35 -22.01
CA LEU A 712 26.38 -44.14 -21.01
C LEU A 712 25.18 -43.34 -20.49
N LEU A 713 24.02 -43.98 -20.48
CA LEU A 713 22.82 -43.39 -19.93
C LEU A 713 22.89 -43.21 -18.40
N PRO A 714 22.16 -42.30 -17.79
CA PRO A 714 21.99 -42.19 -16.34
C PRO A 714 21.53 -43.51 -15.70
N GLN A 715 21.84 -43.67 -14.42
CA GLN A 715 21.46 -44.84 -13.58
C GLN A 715 22.07 -46.14 -14.09
N ARG A 716 23.27 -46.08 -14.64
CA ARG A 716 24.04 -47.21 -15.17
C ARG A 716 25.42 -47.26 -14.54
N TRP A 717 26.14 -48.31 -14.81
CA TRP A 717 27.56 -48.43 -14.52
C TRP A 717 28.33 -48.84 -15.78
N TYR A 718 29.63 -48.62 -15.74
CA TYR A 718 30.57 -49.12 -16.74
C TYR A 718 31.74 -49.75 -16.05
N LEU A 719 32.42 -50.69 -16.75
CA LEU A 719 33.65 -51.33 -16.33
C LEU A 719 34.84 -50.60 -16.97
N SER A 720 35.85 -50.24 -16.19
CA SER A 720 37.14 -49.81 -16.67
C SER A 720 38.18 -50.90 -16.34
N ALA A 721 38.92 -51.37 -17.34
CA ALA A 721 39.96 -52.36 -17.21
C ALA A 721 41.30 -51.78 -17.65
N THR A 722 42.28 -51.70 -16.73
CA THR A 722 43.60 -51.14 -16.98
C THR A 722 44.67 -52.06 -16.48
N ASP A 723 45.84 -52.14 -17.20
CA ASP A 723 46.96 -53.04 -16.81
C ASP A 723 47.73 -52.46 -15.60
N ARG A 724 48.18 -53.35 -14.71
CA ARG A 724 48.98 -52.97 -13.50
C ARG A 724 50.42 -52.63 -13.78
N THR A 725 50.98 -53.01 -14.95
CA THR A 725 52.37 -52.75 -15.31
C THR A 725 52.48 -51.49 -16.17
N SER A 726 53.51 -50.68 -15.86
CA SER A 726 53.84 -49.43 -16.58
C SER A 726 54.45 -49.66 -17.96
N THR A 727 54.54 -50.88 -18.44
CA THR A 727 54.88 -51.22 -19.82
C THR A 727 53.59 -51.53 -20.56
N PRO A 728 53.32 -50.92 -21.71
CA PRO A 728 52.15 -51.25 -22.48
C PRO A 728 52.27 -52.67 -23.02
N VAL A 729 51.75 -53.63 -22.29
CA VAL A 729 51.36 -54.90 -22.91
C VAL A 729 50.14 -54.51 -23.76
N GLU A 730 50.09 -54.95 -24.99
CA GLU A 730 49.14 -54.57 -25.99
C GLU A 730 47.74 -54.36 -25.39
N PRO A 731 47.05 -53.21 -25.71
CA PRO A 731 45.89 -52.83 -25.03
C PRO A 731 44.81 -53.88 -25.18
N ALA A 732 43.99 -54.12 -24.16
CA ALA A 732 42.73 -54.88 -24.06
C ALA A 732 42.16 -55.59 -25.33
N THR A 733 42.89 -55.67 -26.43
CA THR A 733 42.67 -56.41 -27.67
C THR A 733 42.58 -57.94 -27.43
N MET A 734 43.02 -58.36 -26.25
CA MET A 734 43.04 -59.84 -25.86
C MET A 734 41.82 -60.25 -25.02
N LEU A 735 40.93 -59.32 -24.61
CA LEU A 735 39.68 -59.75 -23.99
C LEU A 735 38.69 -60.22 -25.08
N ARG A 736 38.69 -61.52 -25.34
CA ARG A 736 37.76 -62.10 -26.35
C ARG A 736 36.35 -62.34 -25.82
N SER A 737 36.19 -62.64 -24.54
CA SER A 737 34.87 -62.79 -23.90
C SER A 737 34.94 -62.51 -22.39
N ILE A 738 33.86 -61.88 -21.87
CA ILE A 738 33.61 -61.85 -20.44
C ILE A 738 32.32 -62.63 -20.18
N SER A 739 32.45 -63.69 -19.41
CA SER A 739 31.30 -64.50 -18.96
C SER A 739 30.83 -64.05 -17.61
N ILE A 740 29.54 -64.12 -17.35
CA ILE A 740 28.95 -63.90 -16.03
C ILE A 740 28.76 -65.28 -15.35
N ASN A 741 29.37 -65.45 -14.19
CA ASN A 741 29.12 -66.58 -13.32
C ASN A 741 28.27 -66.16 -12.13
N VAL A 742 27.04 -66.65 -12.04
CA VAL A 742 26.10 -66.33 -10.97
C VAL A 742 26.28 -67.29 -9.82
N ILE A 743 26.74 -66.82 -8.67
CA ILE A 743 26.85 -67.59 -7.43
C ILE A 743 25.56 -67.47 -6.64
N GLY A 744 24.89 -68.57 -6.34
CA GLY A 744 23.78 -68.71 -5.39
C GLY A 744 24.26 -69.21 -4.03
N ASP A 745 23.38 -69.24 -3.02
CA ASP A 745 23.70 -69.89 -1.73
C ASP A 745 23.81 -71.44 -1.88
N GLY A 746 24.98 -71.91 -2.35
CA GLY A 746 25.34 -73.22 -2.35
C GLY A 746 25.58 -73.97 -3.69
N GLU A 747 25.25 -73.40 -4.83
CA GLU A 747 25.55 -74.04 -6.12
C GLU A 747 25.88 -72.99 -7.22
N ALA A 748 26.92 -73.32 -8.01
CA ALA A 748 27.22 -72.59 -9.23
C ALA A 748 26.16 -72.86 -10.30
N THR A 749 25.27 -71.91 -10.53
CA THR A 749 24.19 -72.09 -11.52
C THR A 749 24.59 -71.47 -12.85
N GLY A 750 25.37 -72.17 -13.62
CA GLY A 750 25.60 -71.90 -15.05
C GLY A 750 26.50 -70.72 -15.37
N ILE A 751 27.39 -70.84 -16.31
CA ILE A 751 28.14 -69.76 -16.92
C ILE A 751 27.32 -69.23 -18.10
N GLU A 752 26.86 -68.00 -18.01
CA GLU A 752 26.31 -67.31 -19.14
C GLU A 752 27.44 -66.57 -19.89
N ASP A 753 27.74 -67.00 -21.13
CA ASP A 753 28.82 -66.40 -21.94
C ASP A 753 28.37 -64.98 -22.43
N ILE A 754 29.06 -63.96 -21.94
CA ILE A 754 28.94 -62.59 -22.45
C ILE A 754 30.10 -62.40 -23.44
N HIS A 755 29.79 -62.28 -24.72
CA HIS A 755 30.79 -62.03 -25.73
C HIS A 755 31.17 -60.52 -25.73
N VAL A 756 32.46 -60.21 -25.58
CA VAL A 756 32.98 -58.89 -25.85
C VAL A 756 33.09 -58.71 -27.36
N ASN A 757 32.30 -57.85 -27.91
CA ASN A 757 32.40 -57.52 -29.31
C ASN A 757 33.62 -56.61 -29.50
N THR A 758 34.72 -57.13 -30.05
CA THR A 758 35.98 -56.41 -30.27
C THR A 758 35.92 -55.53 -31.50
N GLU A 759 34.83 -55.52 -32.24
CA GLU A 759 34.70 -54.67 -33.42
C GLU A 759 34.28 -53.27 -32.99
N SER A 760 35.19 -52.35 -33.12
CA SER A 760 34.89 -50.90 -33.27
C SER A 760 33.80 -50.79 -34.33
N GLY A 761 32.64 -50.28 -33.99
CA GLY A 761 31.40 -50.20 -34.81
C GLY A 761 31.49 -49.80 -36.28
N ALA A 762 32.29 -50.53 -37.03
CA ALA A 762 32.44 -50.48 -38.44
C ALA A 762 32.59 -51.92 -38.94
N ASP A 763 31.51 -52.68 -38.91
CA ASP A 763 31.17 -53.59 -39.95
C ASP A 763 29.81 -54.25 -39.70
N ALA A 764 28.84 -53.61 -40.06
CA ALA A 764 27.66 -54.29 -40.49
C ALA A 764 27.68 -54.33 -42.01
N SER A 765 28.44 -55.30 -42.55
CA SER A 765 28.19 -55.67 -43.92
C SER A 765 26.68 -55.99 -44.10
N GLY A 766 25.94 -55.10 -44.70
CA GLY A 766 24.69 -55.41 -45.35
C GLY A 766 23.39 -55.42 -44.58
N SER A 767 23.29 -54.93 -43.38
CA SER A 767 21.97 -54.77 -42.73
C SER A 767 21.39 -53.36 -42.96
N THR A 768 20.43 -53.30 -43.88
CA THR A 768 19.57 -52.10 -44.07
C THR A 768 18.64 -51.95 -42.83
N GLY A 769 19.18 -51.47 -41.71
CA GLY A 769 18.42 -51.27 -40.49
C GLY A 769 18.59 -49.85 -39.98
N ILE A 770 17.62 -49.33 -39.21
CA ILE A 770 17.69 -48.13 -38.44
C ILE A 770 17.97 -48.50 -37.02
N TYR A 771 18.95 -47.90 -36.37
CA TYR A 771 19.38 -48.22 -35.01
C TYR A 771 19.40 -46.94 -34.15
N ASP A 772 19.08 -47.07 -32.89
CA ASP A 772 19.32 -45.98 -31.97
C ASP A 772 20.80 -45.85 -31.62
N LEU A 773 21.17 -44.83 -30.83
CA LEU A 773 22.58 -44.64 -30.45
C LEU A 773 23.15 -45.72 -29.52
N GLN A 774 22.35 -46.62 -29.04
CA GLN A 774 22.71 -47.78 -28.22
C GLN A 774 22.89 -49.05 -29.09
N GLY A 775 22.78 -48.91 -30.41
CA GLY A 775 22.89 -50.01 -31.35
C GLY A 775 21.68 -50.93 -31.45
N ARG A 776 20.50 -50.53 -30.92
CA ARG A 776 19.27 -51.30 -30.99
C ARG A 776 18.54 -51.00 -32.30
N LYS A 777 18.06 -52.04 -33.00
CA LYS A 777 17.31 -51.87 -34.22
C LYS A 777 15.94 -51.28 -33.90
N ILE A 778 15.59 -50.18 -34.56
CA ILE A 778 14.27 -49.55 -34.44
C ILE A 778 13.50 -49.72 -35.76
N ASN A 779 12.16 -49.90 -35.63
CA ASN A 779 11.31 -50.23 -36.80
C ASN A 779 10.98 -49.06 -37.70
N SER A 780 11.26 -47.83 -37.27
CA SER A 780 11.05 -46.58 -38.05
C SER A 780 12.00 -45.49 -37.57
N GLU A 781 12.22 -44.48 -38.42
CA GLU A 781 12.98 -43.31 -38.05
C GLU A 781 12.26 -42.51 -36.97
N PRO A 782 12.93 -42.19 -35.84
CA PRO A 782 12.31 -41.39 -34.81
C PRO A 782 11.90 -40.01 -35.34
N THR A 783 10.83 -39.51 -34.82
CA THR A 783 10.31 -38.15 -35.18
C THR A 783 11.20 -37.03 -34.66
N LYS A 784 12.02 -37.27 -33.63
CA LYS A 784 12.94 -36.32 -33.03
C LYS A 784 14.08 -37.08 -32.33
N GLY A 785 15.31 -36.61 -32.53
CA GLY A 785 16.52 -37.21 -31.86
C GLY A 785 17.54 -37.72 -32.86
N MET A 786 18.54 -38.46 -32.34
CA MET A 786 19.64 -39.00 -33.13
C MET A 786 19.49 -40.50 -33.34
N TYR A 787 19.77 -40.99 -34.54
CA TYR A 787 19.74 -42.44 -34.86
C TYR A 787 20.78 -42.79 -35.92
N ILE A 788 21.08 -44.07 -36.10
CA ILE A 788 21.99 -44.59 -37.09
C ILE A 788 21.20 -45.36 -38.15
N LYS A 789 21.40 -45.01 -39.43
CA LYS A 789 20.80 -45.68 -40.54
C LYS A 789 21.90 -45.99 -41.57
N ASN A 790 22.01 -47.23 -41.97
CA ASN A 790 23.04 -47.70 -42.90
C ASN A 790 24.44 -47.19 -42.53
N GLY A 791 24.83 -47.35 -41.24
CA GLY A 791 26.13 -46.92 -40.73
C GLY A 791 26.38 -45.42 -40.60
N LYS A 792 25.39 -44.56 -40.95
CA LYS A 792 25.52 -43.09 -40.83
C LYS A 792 24.58 -42.54 -39.77
N LYS A 793 25.08 -41.54 -39.04
CA LYS A 793 24.35 -40.87 -38.00
C LYS A 793 23.44 -39.77 -38.56
N TYR A 794 22.18 -39.78 -38.16
CA TYR A 794 21.17 -38.78 -38.53
C TYR A 794 20.65 -38.07 -37.29
N ILE A 795 20.27 -36.85 -37.45
CA ILE A 795 19.59 -36.01 -36.41
C ILE A 795 18.27 -35.53 -37.00
N LYS A 796 17.19 -35.78 -36.31
CA LYS A 796 15.87 -35.22 -36.69
C LYS A 796 15.30 -34.35 -35.58
#